data_fbdf29ed5387771ba9c0cbac20eb878a
#
_entry.id   fbdf29ed5387771ba9c0cbac20eb878a
#
_cell.length_a   1.000
_cell.length_b   1.000
_cell.length_c   1.000
_cell.angle_alpha   90.00
_cell.angle_beta   90.00
_cell.angle_gamma   90.00
#
_symmetry.space_group_name_H-M   'P 1'
#
loop_
_entity.id
_entity.type
_entity.pdbx_description
1 polymer ?
#
loop_
_entity_poly.entity_id
_entity_poly.type
_entity_poly.pdbx_seq_one_letter_code
_entity_poly.pdbx_strand_id
1 'polypeptide(L)'
;MKKLLLSIMSLMAMNGAMAQTPVGDNDLANAYATQTIGRIAVHDPSIVMDVTGSNANNPLYYIYGSHLGRAKTYATGNYQIWNTFKTGEENTGTSNSLFADVNGKLVNFKDAYSTQLVKKVKNYKGEEVDFPNFDAHAWQAKGNNVKGMQWAPDVIYNKTMKKWCMYMSLNGDNWCSTIVCFISDDLEGPWIYQGPVVCSGFSGRYAHNGFAASGDWKNTDLAIATGCTSLPQRYNTDKWSPYGPNCIDPCVFYDDDDNLWMSYGSWFAGIFMIKLDKENGLRDYTNTYPYQVKGVTTTAGAADANATSDPYFGKKIAGGWGVSGEASYIQKVGKYYYLFMSYGGLTAAGGYQIRVFRSEKPDGPYKDCLTSTGLDAVYDKPRVNFGVNANRDEGVKLFGNYQWETMPNAELAQGHNSAIVDHKGRALIVYHTRFMNRGEEHEVRVHQLFVNQDGWLVAAPYEFSGETYTDNDIATQQLYAATKVEGDYQIIAHPYRQNTAAMAYEKPITIHLNEDGSISGEYTGKWELVSGTSYINLTLKGVATANAEVKFKGVLTEQTIDYTNIKALCFTALSSSDGLATSGGASLQTRGLSIWGSKADAKAAIKYTLDKTSVPFADGATLNSKPILPTEGHLGATVSWKSSNPSILTDEGVVKGKGKVTMIMTISKDGYEYTKDYTLNIDAEAEETTPVYYPVSAQKNTTNTYATNLSQDYTVKAGNKAQFKFYNYTVGTDNFKSWVLGVSNVAHGASGYKEYVMLRNDNWENIAWNNTGCVSDFNWDTFAKDMNGSLVDMTVEYAATGAFKMTAVITTTDNKVYHYSYTKTIIDKPSEINVFFTGENSYIDGSSLSTGISNPIIIQKKNDGKWFNLSGQQVDKSYKGVVIVNGKKFVNK
;
A
#
# COMPACT_ATOMS: atom_id res chain seq x y z
N MET A 1 60.25 -19.43 -26.92
CA MET A 1 59.84 -18.14 -26.30
C MET A 1 59.25 -17.15 -27.32
N LYS A 2 58.34 -17.60 -28.21
CA LYS A 2 57.60 -16.70 -29.12
C LYS A 2 56.13 -17.09 -29.27
N LYS A 3 55.60 -17.91 -28.36
CA LYS A 3 54.18 -18.28 -28.33
C LYS A 3 53.49 -18.00 -27.03
N LEU A 4 54.08 -17.17 -26.13
CA LEU A 4 53.50 -16.80 -24.85
C LEU A 4 53.28 -15.27 -24.71
N LEU A 5 53.43 -14.51 -25.83
CA LEU A 5 53.19 -13.08 -25.85
C LEU A 5 51.97 -12.64 -26.69
N LEU A 6 51.21 -13.59 -27.21
CA LEU A 6 49.99 -13.28 -28.00
C LEU A 6 48.68 -13.58 -27.25
N SER A 7 48.75 -14.07 -26.01
CA SER A 7 47.53 -14.35 -25.21
C SER A 7 47.32 -13.37 -24.07
N ILE A 8 48.12 -12.31 -23.97
CA ILE A 8 47.90 -11.26 -22.94
C ILE A 8 47.47 -9.93 -23.57
N MET A 9 47.42 -9.81 -24.90
CA MET A 9 46.89 -8.61 -25.59
C MET A 9 45.45 -8.72 -26.07
N SER A 10 44.72 -9.79 -25.75
CA SER A 10 43.30 -9.95 -26.10
C SER A 10 42.35 -9.83 -24.88
N LEU A 11 42.85 -9.39 -23.71
CA LEU A 11 42.01 -9.21 -22.53
C LEU A 11 41.94 -7.75 -22.03
N MET A 12 42.33 -6.79 -22.88
CA MET A 12 42.21 -5.36 -22.57
C MET A 12 41.54 -4.58 -23.70
N ALA A 13 40.49 -5.11 -24.29
CA ALA A 13 39.62 -4.32 -25.17
C ALA A 13 38.25 -4.98 -25.31
N MET A 14 37.50 -5.15 -24.23
CA MET A 14 36.06 -5.35 -24.31
C MET A 14 35.36 -4.66 -23.12
N ASN A 15 35.73 -3.41 -22.88
CA ASN A 15 34.73 -2.44 -22.40
C ASN A 15 34.18 -1.76 -23.65
N GLY A 16 33.60 -2.53 -24.55
CA GLY A 16 32.70 -2.03 -25.55
C GLY A 16 31.47 -1.57 -24.80
N ALA A 17 31.18 -0.27 -24.84
CA ALA A 17 29.85 0.20 -24.51
C ALA A 17 28.87 -0.75 -25.20
N MET A 18 28.11 -1.51 -24.42
CA MET A 18 27.03 -2.32 -24.99
C MET A 18 26.12 -1.31 -25.69
N ALA A 19 26.00 -1.43 -26.98
CA ALA A 19 25.10 -0.59 -27.75
C ALA A 19 23.70 -0.75 -27.15
N GLN A 20 23.10 0.36 -26.76
CA GLN A 20 21.74 0.33 -26.24
C GLN A 20 20.80 -0.22 -27.33
N THR A 21 19.86 -1.04 -26.90
CA THR A 21 18.88 -1.63 -27.81
C THR A 21 17.73 -0.62 -27.97
N PRO A 22 17.45 -0.15 -29.19
CA PRO A 22 16.31 0.75 -29.42
C PRO A 22 15.00 0.07 -29.03
N VAL A 23 14.12 0.80 -28.37
CA VAL A 23 12.75 0.39 -28.08
C VAL A 23 11.84 0.90 -29.17
N GLY A 24 11.29 0.00 -29.99
CA GLY A 24 10.36 0.37 -31.07
C GLY A 24 8.99 0.82 -30.52
N ASP A 25 8.29 1.66 -31.28
CA ASP A 25 6.95 2.15 -30.90
C ASP A 25 5.95 1.02 -30.67
N ASN A 26 6.02 -0.07 -31.45
CA ASN A 26 5.17 -1.26 -31.24
C ASN A 26 5.50 -1.97 -29.94
N ASP A 27 6.76 -2.02 -29.53
CA ASP A 27 7.17 -2.62 -28.26
C ASP A 27 6.64 -1.83 -27.08
N LEU A 28 6.68 -0.50 -27.15
CA LEU A 28 6.10 0.37 -26.11
C LEU A 28 4.57 0.27 -26.08
N ALA A 29 3.92 0.24 -27.24
CA ALA A 29 2.47 0.08 -27.35
C ALA A 29 2.02 -1.27 -26.76
N ASN A 30 2.72 -2.35 -27.07
CA ASN A 30 2.42 -3.69 -26.56
C ASN A 30 2.66 -3.81 -25.05
N ALA A 31 3.73 -3.21 -24.52
CA ALA A 31 4.01 -3.18 -23.10
C ALA A 31 2.88 -2.51 -22.29
N TYR A 32 2.24 -1.51 -22.89
CA TYR A 32 1.15 -0.75 -22.28
C TYR A 32 -0.24 -1.09 -22.84
N ALA A 33 -0.35 -2.17 -23.60
CA ALA A 33 -1.66 -2.66 -23.97
C ALA A 33 -2.46 -2.95 -22.69
N THR A 34 -3.65 -2.37 -22.60
CA THR A 34 -4.51 -2.53 -21.43
C THR A 34 -4.88 -4.00 -21.25
N GLN A 35 -4.67 -4.55 -20.08
CA GLN A 35 -5.19 -5.87 -19.75
C GLN A 35 -6.71 -5.88 -19.87
N THR A 36 -7.26 -6.99 -20.34
CA THR A 36 -8.71 -7.21 -20.26
C THR A 36 -9.05 -7.56 -18.81
N ILE A 37 -9.71 -6.65 -18.13
CA ILE A 37 -10.13 -6.79 -16.73
C ILE A 37 -11.66 -6.73 -16.68
N GLY A 38 -12.28 -7.71 -16.02
CA GLY A 38 -13.72 -7.77 -15.77
C GLY A 38 -13.98 -7.81 -14.26
N ARG A 39 -13.88 -6.66 -13.59
CA ARG A 39 -14.07 -6.53 -12.14
C ARG A 39 -15.52 -6.82 -11.73
N ILE A 40 -15.67 -7.27 -10.50
CA ILE A 40 -16.97 -7.54 -9.89
C ILE A 40 -17.05 -6.90 -8.51
N ALA A 41 -18.20 -6.33 -8.21
CA ALA A 41 -18.56 -5.78 -6.91
C ALA A 41 -19.26 -6.87 -6.08
N VAL A 42 -18.50 -7.72 -5.41
CA VAL A 42 -19.00 -8.67 -4.42
C VAL A 42 -18.41 -8.30 -3.07
N HIS A 43 -19.26 -8.00 -2.10
CA HIS A 43 -18.87 -7.72 -0.72
C HIS A 43 -18.73 -9.04 0.03
N ASP A 44 -17.75 -9.18 0.92
CA ASP A 44 -17.49 -10.38 1.71
C ASP A 44 -17.33 -11.64 0.86
N PRO A 45 -16.39 -11.67 -0.10
CA PRO A 45 -16.30 -12.73 -1.08
C PRO A 45 -15.78 -14.03 -0.47
N SER A 46 -16.56 -15.10 -0.57
CA SER A 46 -16.12 -16.49 -0.33
C SER A 46 -15.86 -17.16 -1.67
N ILE A 47 -14.64 -17.69 -1.84
CA ILE A 47 -14.23 -18.39 -3.05
C ILE A 47 -14.34 -19.90 -2.90
N VAL A 48 -14.82 -20.56 -3.95
CA VAL A 48 -14.88 -22.01 -4.02
C VAL A 48 -14.50 -22.51 -5.41
N MET A 49 -13.80 -23.63 -5.46
CA MET A 49 -13.43 -24.30 -6.71
C MET A 49 -14.49 -25.35 -7.04
N ASP A 50 -14.95 -25.37 -8.29
CA ASP A 50 -15.85 -26.43 -8.78
C ASP A 50 -15.09 -27.75 -8.91
N VAL A 51 -15.26 -28.62 -7.93
CA VAL A 51 -14.68 -29.97 -7.91
C VAL A 51 -15.56 -31.01 -8.63
N THR A 52 -16.75 -30.63 -9.07
CA THR A 52 -17.74 -31.51 -9.73
C THR A 52 -17.80 -31.30 -11.24
N GLY A 53 -17.24 -30.19 -11.73
CA GLY A 53 -17.23 -29.80 -13.13
C GLY A 53 -16.48 -30.79 -14.03
N SER A 54 -16.80 -30.80 -15.30
CA SER A 54 -16.25 -31.71 -16.31
C SER A 54 -14.78 -31.47 -16.64
N ASN A 55 -14.18 -30.35 -16.20
CA ASN A 55 -12.80 -29.98 -16.53
C ASN A 55 -11.92 -29.87 -15.26
N ALA A 56 -11.54 -31.03 -14.73
CA ALA A 56 -10.68 -31.11 -13.55
C ALA A 56 -9.29 -30.43 -13.73
N ASN A 57 -8.80 -30.32 -14.98
CA ASN A 57 -7.52 -29.68 -15.28
C ASN A 57 -7.60 -28.14 -15.34
N ASN A 58 -8.81 -27.61 -15.47
CA ASN A 58 -9.06 -26.17 -15.49
C ASN A 58 -10.47 -25.88 -14.92
N PRO A 59 -10.66 -26.08 -13.60
CA PRO A 59 -11.95 -25.89 -12.95
C PRO A 59 -12.37 -24.44 -12.96
N LEU A 60 -13.66 -24.19 -12.91
CA LEU A 60 -14.20 -22.86 -12.63
C LEU A 60 -14.08 -22.55 -11.14
N TYR A 61 -13.95 -21.27 -10.84
CA TYR A 61 -14.00 -20.76 -9.47
C TYR A 61 -15.20 -19.86 -9.34
N TYR A 62 -15.91 -20.02 -8.25
CA TYR A 62 -17.09 -19.25 -7.92
C TYR A 62 -16.80 -18.39 -6.70
N ILE A 63 -17.42 -17.23 -6.66
CA ILE A 63 -17.48 -16.40 -5.45
C ILE A 63 -18.93 -16.12 -5.11
N TYR A 64 -19.21 -16.19 -3.81
CA TYR A 64 -20.48 -15.76 -3.21
C TYR A 64 -20.16 -14.69 -2.16
N GLY A 65 -21.05 -13.74 -1.97
CA GLY A 65 -20.88 -12.69 -0.98
C GLY A 65 -22.18 -12.15 -0.43
N SER A 66 -22.09 -11.14 0.39
CA SER A 66 -23.22 -10.47 1.01
C SER A 66 -24.24 -10.00 -0.02
N HIS A 67 -25.49 -9.99 0.41
CA HIS A 67 -26.67 -9.65 -0.43
C HIS A 67 -26.79 -10.53 -1.68
N LEU A 68 -26.35 -11.78 -1.58
CA LEU A 68 -26.33 -12.76 -2.66
C LEU A 68 -25.49 -12.33 -3.87
N GLY A 69 -24.51 -11.45 -3.65
CA GLY A 69 -23.48 -11.14 -4.64
C GLY A 69 -22.79 -12.42 -5.10
N ARG A 70 -22.59 -12.60 -6.42
CA ARG A 70 -22.01 -13.83 -6.95
C ARG A 70 -21.40 -13.67 -8.31
N ALA A 71 -20.36 -14.40 -8.57
CA ALA A 71 -19.72 -14.46 -9.87
C ALA A 71 -18.93 -15.77 -10.04
N LYS A 72 -18.52 -16.05 -11.27
CA LYS A 72 -17.62 -17.15 -11.61
C LYS A 72 -16.53 -16.71 -12.58
N THR A 73 -15.39 -17.38 -12.55
CA THR A 73 -14.33 -17.17 -13.53
C THR A 73 -14.71 -17.74 -14.89
N TYR A 74 -14.03 -17.26 -15.94
CA TYR A 74 -13.96 -18.00 -17.19
C TYR A 74 -13.03 -19.21 -17.07
N ALA A 75 -13.23 -20.21 -17.91
CA ALA A 75 -12.37 -21.39 -17.99
C ALA A 75 -10.90 -21.10 -18.34
N THR A 76 -10.53 -19.85 -18.56
CA THR A 76 -9.17 -19.40 -18.86
C THR A 76 -8.26 -19.30 -17.64
N GLY A 77 -8.80 -19.43 -16.42
CA GLY A 77 -8.02 -19.32 -15.19
C GLY A 77 -7.56 -17.89 -14.85
N ASN A 78 -8.17 -16.88 -15.45
CA ASN A 78 -7.90 -15.49 -15.14
C ASN A 78 -8.85 -14.99 -14.05
N TYR A 79 -8.31 -14.76 -12.84
CA TYR A 79 -9.07 -14.30 -11.67
C TYR A 79 -9.30 -12.79 -11.65
N GLN A 80 -8.91 -12.09 -12.67
CA GLN A 80 -9.23 -10.68 -12.87
C GLN A 80 -10.48 -10.48 -13.75
N ILE A 81 -11.06 -11.58 -14.26
CA ILE A 81 -12.25 -11.56 -15.11
C ILE A 81 -13.33 -12.44 -14.49
N TRP A 82 -14.42 -11.81 -14.10
CA TRP A 82 -15.55 -12.44 -13.44
C TRP A 82 -16.84 -12.23 -14.22
N ASN A 83 -17.69 -13.25 -14.22
CA ASN A 83 -19.01 -13.20 -14.80
C ASN A 83 -20.07 -13.44 -13.73
N THR A 84 -21.03 -12.56 -13.65
CA THR A 84 -22.22 -12.80 -12.84
C THR A 84 -23.10 -13.89 -13.46
N PHE A 85 -23.81 -14.64 -12.64
CA PHE A 85 -24.74 -15.66 -13.08
C PHE A 85 -26.06 -15.53 -12.33
N LYS A 86 -27.18 -15.97 -12.95
CA LYS A 86 -28.54 -15.89 -12.40
C LYS A 86 -28.82 -14.51 -11.77
N THR A 87 -28.48 -13.45 -12.51
CA THR A 87 -28.62 -12.07 -12.04
C THR A 87 -30.07 -11.64 -11.99
N GLY A 88 -30.42 -10.87 -10.99
CA GLY A 88 -31.57 -10.00 -10.96
C GLY A 88 -32.82 -10.51 -10.24
N GLU A 89 -32.90 -11.77 -9.79
CA GLU A 89 -34.19 -12.25 -9.32
C GLU A 89 -34.17 -13.27 -8.17
N GLU A 90 -33.49 -12.93 -7.09
CA GLU A 90 -33.54 -13.70 -5.84
C GLU A 90 -34.95 -13.82 -5.27
N ASN A 91 -35.89 -12.98 -5.77
CA ASN A 91 -37.20 -12.77 -5.17
C ASN A 91 -38.36 -13.32 -5.96
N THR A 92 -38.17 -13.95 -7.13
CA THR A 92 -39.30 -14.21 -8.04
C THR A 92 -39.79 -15.64 -8.13
N GLY A 93 -39.06 -16.64 -7.69
CA GLY A 93 -39.40 -18.05 -7.92
C GLY A 93 -39.45 -18.43 -9.40
N THR A 94 -38.72 -17.72 -10.25
CA THR A 94 -38.59 -17.98 -11.69
C THR A 94 -37.40 -18.88 -11.99
N SER A 95 -37.18 -19.17 -13.28
CA SER A 95 -36.02 -19.98 -13.74
C SER A 95 -34.65 -19.41 -13.31
N ASN A 96 -34.58 -18.11 -12.97
CA ASN A 96 -33.38 -17.46 -12.44
C ASN A 96 -33.26 -17.52 -10.89
N SER A 97 -34.23 -18.10 -10.19
CA SER A 97 -34.18 -18.21 -8.76
C SER A 97 -32.97 -19.04 -8.30
N LEU A 98 -32.25 -18.54 -7.29
CA LEU A 98 -31.19 -19.29 -6.63
C LEU A 98 -31.72 -20.36 -5.68
N PHE A 99 -32.99 -20.30 -5.28
CA PHE A 99 -33.53 -21.11 -4.19
C PHE A 99 -34.70 -21.97 -4.66
N ALA A 100 -34.84 -23.13 -3.99
CA ALA A 100 -36.01 -23.97 -4.08
C ALA A 100 -36.49 -24.37 -2.68
N ASP A 101 -37.77 -24.71 -2.58
CA ASP A 101 -38.31 -25.33 -1.37
C ASP A 101 -37.87 -26.80 -1.25
N VAL A 102 -38.20 -27.45 -0.16
CA VAL A 102 -37.84 -28.86 0.10
C VAL A 102 -38.39 -29.87 -0.91
N ASN A 103 -39.32 -29.48 -1.74
CA ASN A 103 -39.88 -30.29 -2.83
C ASN A 103 -39.25 -29.97 -4.19
N GLY A 104 -38.25 -29.09 -4.23
CA GLY A 104 -37.55 -28.69 -5.44
C GLY A 104 -38.29 -27.62 -6.28
N LYS A 105 -39.37 -27.02 -5.79
CA LYS A 105 -40.07 -25.92 -6.45
C LYS A 105 -39.27 -24.64 -6.26
N LEU A 106 -38.92 -23.94 -7.32
CA LEU A 106 -38.28 -22.64 -7.29
C LEU A 106 -39.09 -21.62 -6.48
N VAL A 107 -38.47 -20.96 -5.55
CA VAL A 107 -39.06 -19.97 -4.66
C VAL A 107 -38.19 -18.72 -4.54
N ASN A 108 -38.76 -17.64 -4.02
CA ASN A 108 -37.96 -16.48 -3.62
C ASN A 108 -37.17 -16.77 -2.36
N PHE A 109 -36.19 -15.93 -2.05
CA PHE A 109 -35.31 -16.07 -0.89
C PHE A 109 -36.09 -16.22 0.43
N LYS A 110 -37.10 -15.38 0.65
CA LYS A 110 -37.88 -15.39 1.90
C LYS A 110 -38.61 -16.71 2.11
N ASP A 111 -39.18 -17.28 1.07
CA ASP A 111 -39.99 -18.51 1.16
C ASP A 111 -39.07 -19.76 1.28
N ALA A 112 -37.81 -19.66 0.92
CA ALA A 112 -36.83 -20.75 1.04
C ALA A 112 -36.68 -21.26 2.47
N TYR A 113 -36.85 -20.43 3.50
CA TYR A 113 -36.69 -20.78 4.91
C TYR A 113 -37.95 -21.36 5.58
N SER A 114 -39.07 -21.39 4.87
CA SER A 114 -40.34 -21.80 5.47
C SER A 114 -40.34 -23.25 5.94
N THR A 115 -39.57 -24.11 5.31
CA THR A 115 -39.46 -25.54 5.63
C THR A 115 -38.03 -26.03 5.43
N GLN A 116 -37.45 -26.65 6.43
CA GLN A 116 -36.13 -27.28 6.36
C GLN A 116 -36.20 -28.76 5.94
N LEU A 117 -35.11 -29.27 5.34
CA LEU A 117 -35.01 -30.69 4.95
C LEU A 117 -34.80 -31.60 6.14
N VAL A 118 -33.89 -31.26 7.03
CA VAL A 118 -33.55 -32.11 8.21
C VAL A 118 -34.65 -32.00 9.25
N LYS A 119 -35.23 -33.13 9.60
CA LYS A 119 -36.32 -33.23 10.60
C LYS A 119 -35.88 -33.92 11.89
N LYS A 120 -34.75 -34.62 11.88
CA LYS A 120 -34.19 -35.32 13.04
C LYS A 120 -32.68 -35.13 13.08
N VAL A 121 -32.11 -35.01 14.25
CA VAL A 121 -30.69 -34.95 14.54
C VAL A 121 -30.34 -35.76 15.76
N LYS A 122 -29.08 -36.07 15.96
CA LYS A 122 -28.57 -36.60 17.24
C LYS A 122 -28.39 -35.45 18.21
N ASN A 123 -28.83 -35.59 19.44
CA ASN A 123 -28.61 -34.62 20.51
C ASN A 123 -27.21 -34.76 21.13
N TYR A 124 -26.90 -33.99 22.15
CA TYR A 124 -25.62 -34.00 22.88
C TYR A 124 -25.28 -35.33 23.54
N LYS A 125 -26.21 -36.27 23.64
CA LYS A 125 -26.01 -37.65 24.13
C LYS A 125 -25.90 -38.68 23.01
N GLY A 126 -26.06 -38.27 21.78
CA GLY A 126 -26.10 -39.16 20.61
C GLY A 126 -27.49 -39.83 20.37
N GLU A 127 -28.52 -39.41 21.07
CA GLU A 127 -29.91 -39.89 20.91
C GLU A 127 -30.57 -39.15 19.74
N GLU A 128 -31.29 -39.90 18.86
CA GLU A 128 -32.06 -39.25 17.79
C GLU A 128 -33.26 -38.52 18.39
N VAL A 129 -33.40 -37.25 18.05
CA VAL A 129 -34.50 -36.37 18.50
C VAL A 129 -35.06 -35.60 17.31
N ASP A 130 -36.33 -35.19 17.48
CA ASP A 130 -36.96 -34.32 16.49
C ASP A 130 -36.22 -32.95 16.41
N PHE A 131 -35.98 -32.47 15.19
CA PHE A 131 -35.40 -31.17 14.94
C PHE A 131 -36.53 -30.20 14.60
N PRO A 132 -36.82 -29.22 15.47
CA PRO A 132 -37.91 -28.30 15.24
C PRO A 132 -37.74 -27.55 13.90
N ASN A 133 -38.86 -27.39 13.20
CA ASN A 133 -38.82 -26.51 11.99
C ASN A 133 -38.47 -25.09 12.41
N PHE A 134 -37.41 -24.54 11.81
CA PHE A 134 -36.89 -23.25 12.19
C PHE A 134 -36.92 -22.31 10.97
N ASP A 135 -37.83 -21.34 11.00
CA ASP A 135 -37.86 -20.26 10.02
C ASP A 135 -36.78 -19.23 10.35
N ALA A 136 -35.61 -19.41 9.76
CA ALA A 136 -34.46 -18.55 10.01
C ALA A 136 -34.68 -17.10 9.56
N HIS A 137 -35.51 -16.88 8.56
CA HIS A 137 -35.85 -15.53 8.12
C HIS A 137 -36.68 -14.76 9.14
N ALA A 138 -37.52 -15.45 9.90
CA ALA A 138 -38.32 -14.87 10.98
C ALA A 138 -37.52 -14.68 12.29
N TRP A 139 -36.35 -15.33 12.45
CA TRP A 139 -35.49 -15.18 13.64
C TRP A 139 -34.73 -13.84 13.58
N GLN A 140 -35.27 -12.80 14.18
CA GLN A 140 -34.71 -11.45 14.17
C GLN A 140 -35.22 -10.60 15.34
N ALA A 141 -34.51 -9.57 15.72
CA ALA A 141 -34.92 -8.62 16.73
C ALA A 141 -36.21 -7.91 16.32
N LYS A 142 -37.08 -7.61 17.30
CA LYS A 142 -38.30 -6.86 17.06
C LYS A 142 -38.01 -5.51 16.40
N GLY A 143 -38.72 -5.22 15.32
CA GLY A 143 -38.55 -3.99 14.56
C GLY A 143 -37.37 -3.99 13.59
N ASN A 144 -36.61 -5.08 13.53
CA ASN A 144 -35.60 -5.23 12.52
C ASN A 144 -36.23 -5.39 11.14
N ASN A 145 -35.65 -4.76 10.14
CA ASN A 145 -36.05 -4.92 8.75
C ASN A 145 -35.10 -5.90 8.07
N VAL A 146 -35.51 -7.14 7.94
CA VAL A 146 -34.69 -8.22 7.36
C VAL A 146 -34.39 -8.06 5.89
N LYS A 147 -35.00 -7.13 5.21
CA LYS A 147 -34.81 -6.97 3.78
C LYS A 147 -33.34 -6.71 3.44
N GLY A 148 -32.72 -7.67 2.78
CA GLY A 148 -31.34 -7.59 2.36
C GLY A 148 -30.28 -7.97 3.41
N MET A 149 -30.66 -8.65 4.50
CA MET A 149 -29.77 -9.03 5.60
C MET A 149 -29.10 -10.40 5.41
N GLN A 150 -28.82 -10.80 4.17
CA GLN A 150 -28.05 -12.00 3.84
C GLN A 150 -26.58 -11.61 3.74
N TRP A 151 -25.76 -12.04 4.69
CA TRP A 151 -24.38 -11.60 4.77
C TRP A 151 -23.39 -12.77 4.75
N ALA A 152 -22.21 -12.49 4.23
CA ALA A 152 -20.99 -13.28 4.31
C ALA A 152 -21.24 -14.80 4.22
N PRO A 153 -21.69 -15.33 3.09
CA PRO A 153 -21.81 -16.77 2.93
C PRO A 153 -20.44 -17.42 2.80
N ASP A 154 -20.37 -18.70 3.16
CA ASP A 154 -19.27 -19.57 2.78
C ASP A 154 -19.78 -20.83 2.09
N VAL A 155 -19.05 -21.34 1.11
CA VAL A 155 -19.50 -22.46 0.28
C VAL A 155 -18.44 -23.55 0.23
N ILE A 156 -18.84 -24.80 0.51
CA ILE A 156 -17.95 -25.96 0.46
C ILE A 156 -18.65 -27.17 -0.17
N TYR A 157 -17.87 -28.03 -0.82
CA TYR A 157 -18.35 -29.33 -1.25
C TYR A 157 -18.32 -30.32 -0.10
N ASN A 158 -19.47 -30.78 0.35
CA ASN A 158 -19.55 -31.83 1.36
C ASN A 158 -19.32 -33.18 0.70
N LYS A 159 -18.16 -33.77 0.98
CA LYS A 159 -17.67 -35.01 0.35
C LYS A 159 -18.55 -36.23 0.69
N THR A 160 -19.15 -36.25 1.89
CA THR A 160 -20.01 -37.35 2.36
C THR A 160 -21.39 -37.26 1.70
N MET A 161 -22.01 -36.09 1.73
CA MET A 161 -23.32 -35.84 1.11
C MET A 161 -23.25 -35.83 -0.42
N LYS A 162 -22.08 -35.57 -0.97
CA LYS A 162 -21.86 -35.28 -2.39
C LYS A 162 -22.72 -34.12 -2.88
N LYS A 163 -22.80 -33.06 -2.08
CA LYS A 163 -23.56 -31.85 -2.30
C LYS A 163 -22.70 -30.63 -2.00
N TRP A 164 -23.01 -29.55 -2.65
CA TRP A 164 -22.53 -28.23 -2.25
C TRP A 164 -23.33 -27.79 -1.02
N CYS A 165 -22.64 -27.27 -0.03
CA CYS A 165 -23.21 -26.65 1.17
C CYS A 165 -22.86 -25.18 1.19
N MET A 166 -23.87 -24.32 1.29
CA MET A 166 -23.74 -22.87 1.49
C MET A 166 -24.16 -22.54 2.93
N TYR A 167 -23.25 -21.94 3.67
CA TYR A 167 -23.52 -21.45 5.01
C TYR A 167 -23.74 -19.94 4.95
N MET A 168 -24.92 -19.48 5.33
CA MET A 168 -25.36 -18.09 5.13
C MET A 168 -25.69 -17.45 6.48
N SER A 169 -25.17 -16.23 6.69
CA SER A 169 -25.52 -15.42 7.86
C SER A 169 -26.82 -14.67 7.65
N LEU A 170 -27.66 -14.64 8.67
CA LEU A 170 -28.94 -13.92 8.66
C LEU A 170 -29.07 -13.03 9.91
N ASN A 171 -29.64 -11.85 9.70
CA ASN A 171 -30.11 -10.94 10.77
C ASN A 171 -29.02 -10.47 11.74
N GLY A 172 -27.80 -10.23 11.27
CA GLY A 172 -26.63 -9.87 12.08
C GLY A 172 -26.75 -8.56 12.85
N ASP A 173 -27.56 -7.61 12.40
CA ASP A 173 -27.60 -6.23 12.90
C ASP A 173 -27.93 -6.08 14.39
N ASN A 174 -28.75 -6.92 14.94
CA ASN A 174 -29.25 -6.78 16.30
C ASN A 174 -28.99 -8.02 17.17
N TRP A 175 -28.01 -8.83 16.80
CA TRP A 175 -27.62 -10.03 17.56
C TRP A 175 -28.72 -11.07 17.80
N CYS A 176 -29.79 -11.02 17.04
CA CYS A 176 -30.72 -12.13 16.86
C CYS A 176 -30.41 -12.76 15.50
N SER A 177 -29.20 -13.21 15.36
CA SER A 177 -28.64 -13.75 14.13
C SER A 177 -28.64 -15.27 14.12
N THR A 178 -28.52 -15.83 12.94
CA THR A 178 -28.35 -17.27 12.75
C THR A 178 -27.48 -17.54 11.54
N ILE A 179 -26.69 -18.60 11.60
CA ILE A 179 -26.08 -19.21 10.43
C ILE A 179 -26.92 -20.42 10.04
N VAL A 180 -27.24 -20.50 8.77
CA VAL A 180 -28.02 -21.58 8.17
C VAL A 180 -27.21 -22.33 7.14
N CYS A 181 -27.59 -23.58 6.86
CA CYS A 181 -27.04 -24.38 5.78
C CYS A 181 -28.07 -24.55 4.68
N PHE A 182 -27.65 -24.31 3.45
CA PHE A 182 -28.35 -24.72 2.23
C PHE A 182 -27.53 -25.78 1.51
N ILE A 183 -28.21 -26.64 0.77
CA ILE A 183 -27.55 -27.63 -0.09
C ILE A 183 -27.98 -27.49 -1.53
N SER A 184 -27.10 -27.88 -2.46
CA SER A 184 -27.38 -27.98 -3.87
C SER A 184 -26.54 -29.06 -4.56
N ASP A 185 -27.00 -29.54 -5.70
CA ASP A 185 -26.21 -30.36 -6.62
C ASP A 185 -25.26 -29.53 -7.49
N ASP A 186 -25.56 -28.26 -7.65
CA ASP A 186 -24.85 -27.34 -8.55
C ASP A 186 -24.48 -26.05 -7.83
N LEU A 187 -23.27 -25.52 -8.10
CA LEU A 187 -22.83 -24.24 -7.56
C LEU A 187 -23.72 -23.07 -7.98
N GLU A 188 -24.47 -23.17 -9.07
CA GLU A 188 -25.43 -22.15 -9.48
C GLU A 188 -26.82 -22.36 -8.89
N GLY A 189 -26.96 -23.34 -7.95
CA GLY A 189 -28.25 -23.66 -7.34
C GLY A 189 -29.20 -24.41 -8.29
N PRO A 190 -30.45 -24.67 -7.90
CA PRO A 190 -31.12 -24.05 -6.76
C PRO A 190 -30.65 -24.58 -5.42
N TRP A 191 -30.58 -23.69 -4.43
CA TRP A 191 -30.21 -24.00 -3.07
C TRP A 191 -31.48 -24.33 -2.25
N ILE A 192 -31.41 -25.44 -1.48
CA ILE A 192 -32.52 -25.91 -0.65
C ILE A 192 -32.09 -25.81 0.81
N TYR A 193 -32.98 -25.27 1.64
CA TYR A 193 -32.72 -25.05 3.06
C TYR A 193 -32.61 -26.36 3.83
N GLN A 194 -31.43 -26.62 4.38
CA GLN A 194 -31.12 -27.82 5.15
C GLN A 194 -31.58 -27.68 6.61
N GLY A 195 -31.31 -26.54 7.23
CA GLY A 195 -31.64 -26.22 8.61
C GLY A 195 -30.69 -25.15 9.21
N PRO A 196 -30.97 -24.70 10.45
CA PRO A 196 -30.09 -23.83 11.21
C PRO A 196 -28.85 -24.59 11.70
N VAL A 197 -27.74 -23.85 11.87
CA VAL A 197 -26.46 -24.37 12.36
C VAL A 197 -26.13 -23.83 13.77
N VAL A 198 -26.32 -22.52 13.95
CA VAL A 198 -26.09 -21.86 15.24
C VAL A 198 -26.88 -20.55 15.28
N CYS A 199 -27.39 -20.21 16.46
CA CYS A 199 -28.19 -19.00 16.66
C CYS A 199 -27.62 -18.14 17.80
N SER A 200 -27.94 -16.85 17.79
CA SER A 200 -27.75 -15.92 18.91
C SER A 200 -29.07 -15.23 19.27
N GLY A 201 -29.10 -14.46 20.36
CA GLY A 201 -30.28 -13.69 20.74
C GLY A 201 -31.31 -14.46 21.57
N PHE A 202 -30.90 -15.37 22.42
CA PHE A 202 -31.79 -16.18 23.27
C PHE A 202 -32.50 -15.41 24.38
N SER A 203 -32.00 -14.23 24.74
CA SER A 203 -32.61 -13.43 25.80
C SER A 203 -33.95 -12.89 25.28
N GLY A 204 -35.04 -13.16 25.99
CA GLY A 204 -36.37 -12.61 25.67
C GLY A 204 -36.49 -11.09 25.73
N ARG A 205 -35.38 -10.38 25.87
CA ARG A 205 -35.30 -8.91 25.88
C ARG A 205 -35.60 -8.29 24.52
N TYR A 206 -35.37 -9.04 23.47
CA TYR A 206 -35.76 -8.67 22.10
C TYR A 206 -36.86 -9.62 21.65
N ALA A 207 -38.12 -9.13 21.63
CA ALA A 207 -39.18 -9.95 21.03
C ALA A 207 -38.88 -10.09 19.51
N HIS A 208 -38.76 -11.33 19.09
CA HIS A 208 -38.50 -11.68 17.70
C HIS A 208 -39.76 -11.57 16.85
N ASN A 209 -39.63 -11.13 15.61
CA ASN A 209 -40.76 -11.10 14.67
C ASN A 209 -41.24 -12.55 14.40
N GLY A 210 -42.53 -12.79 14.65
CA GLY A 210 -43.12 -14.11 14.44
C GLY A 210 -42.89 -15.11 15.56
N PHE A 211 -42.12 -14.76 16.59
CA PHE A 211 -41.92 -15.58 17.82
C PHE A 211 -42.48 -14.84 19.03
N ALA A 212 -43.01 -15.59 20.01
CA ALA A 212 -43.47 -15.02 21.29
C ALA A 212 -42.26 -14.65 22.15
N ALA A 213 -42.32 -13.53 22.86
CA ALA A 213 -41.30 -13.09 23.79
C ALA A 213 -40.88 -14.17 24.79
N SER A 214 -39.88 -14.30 25.43
CA SER A 214 -39.45 -15.14 26.56
C SER A 214 -39.70 -16.67 26.49
N GLY A 215 -39.50 -17.29 25.43
CA GLY A 215 -39.63 -18.75 25.29
C GLY A 215 -39.15 -19.29 23.97
N ASP A 216 -38.85 -18.37 23.11
CA ASP A 216 -38.51 -18.63 21.70
C ASP A 216 -37.23 -19.43 21.51
N TRP A 217 -36.29 -19.35 22.47
CA TRP A 217 -35.10 -20.16 22.49
C TRP A 217 -35.42 -21.69 22.44
N LYS A 218 -36.62 -22.11 22.87
CA LYS A 218 -37.06 -23.51 22.79
C LYS A 218 -37.29 -23.99 21.35
N ASN A 219 -37.48 -23.04 20.42
CA ASN A 219 -37.62 -23.34 19.02
C ASN A 219 -36.27 -23.40 18.28
N THR A 220 -35.18 -23.08 19.00
CA THR A 220 -33.81 -23.23 18.49
C THR A 220 -33.23 -24.59 18.83
N ASP A 221 -32.00 -24.82 18.40
CA ASP A 221 -31.25 -26.05 18.73
C ASP A 221 -30.55 -26.01 20.09
N LEU A 222 -30.75 -24.98 20.91
CA LEU A 222 -30.03 -24.78 22.18
C LEU A 222 -30.24 -25.99 23.14
N ALA A 223 -31.47 -26.46 23.29
CA ALA A 223 -31.77 -27.64 24.15
C ALA A 223 -31.15 -28.92 23.60
N ILE A 224 -31.10 -29.07 22.28
CA ILE A 224 -30.50 -30.25 21.61
C ILE A 224 -28.99 -30.27 21.85
N ALA A 225 -28.33 -29.12 21.78
CA ALA A 225 -26.90 -28.98 21.97
C ALA A 225 -26.47 -29.10 23.45
N THR A 226 -27.30 -28.64 24.39
CA THR A 226 -26.87 -28.45 25.79
C THR A 226 -27.67 -29.27 26.81
N GLY A 227 -28.82 -29.80 26.42
CA GLY A 227 -29.74 -30.51 27.34
C GLY A 227 -30.45 -29.59 28.32
N CYS A 228 -30.41 -28.27 28.14
CA CYS A 228 -31.03 -27.34 29.08
C CYS A 228 -32.57 -27.40 29.01
N THR A 229 -33.21 -27.38 30.18
CA THR A 229 -34.68 -27.34 30.32
C THR A 229 -35.19 -25.92 30.64
N SER A 230 -34.28 -25.04 30.98
CA SER A 230 -34.50 -23.59 31.18
C SER A 230 -33.34 -22.82 30.56
N LEU A 231 -33.58 -21.58 30.14
CA LEU A 231 -32.54 -20.73 29.56
C LEU A 231 -31.43 -20.46 30.59
N PRO A 232 -30.21 -20.94 30.40
CA PRO A 232 -29.09 -20.65 31.28
C PRO A 232 -28.80 -19.14 31.34
N GLN A 233 -28.46 -18.63 32.54
CA GLN A 233 -28.24 -17.22 32.79
C GLN A 233 -27.21 -16.62 31.83
N ARG A 234 -26.16 -17.36 31.44
CA ARG A 234 -25.10 -16.88 30.50
C ARG A 234 -25.61 -16.58 29.11
N TYR A 235 -26.73 -17.14 28.68
CA TYR A 235 -27.35 -16.84 27.37
C TYR A 235 -28.42 -15.75 27.48
N ASN A 236 -28.77 -15.36 28.70
CA ASN A 236 -29.67 -14.23 28.92
C ASN A 236 -28.91 -12.91 29.01
N THR A 237 -28.16 -12.61 27.98
CA THR A 237 -27.32 -11.39 27.86
C THR A 237 -27.88 -10.46 26.83
N ASP A 238 -27.64 -9.15 27.05
CA ASP A 238 -27.94 -8.13 26.04
C ASP A 238 -27.00 -8.21 24.83
N LYS A 239 -27.40 -7.54 23.77
CA LYS A 239 -26.50 -7.19 22.69
C LYS A 239 -25.27 -6.46 23.26
N TRP A 240 -24.12 -6.54 22.56
CA TRP A 240 -22.85 -5.94 22.99
C TRP A 240 -22.26 -6.58 24.26
N SER A 241 -22.61 -7.84 24.48
CA SER A 241 -22.01 -8.59 25.56
C SER A 241 -20.60 -9.05 25.19
N PRO A 242 -19.65 -9.03 26.13
CA PRO A 242 -18.35 -9.66 25.91
C PRO A 242 -18.42 -11.20 25.91
N TYR A 243 -19.60 -11.79 26.09
CA TYR A 243 -19.79 -13.23 26.15
C TYR A 243 -20.48 -13.86 24.94
N GLY A 244 -21.62 -13.38 24.51
CA GLY A 244 -22.37 -13.96 23.38
C GLY A 244 -21.83 -13.49 22.03
N PRO A 245 -21.42 -14.40 21.11
CA PRO A 245 -21.04 -13.99 19.77
C PRO A 245 -22.24 -13.54 18.94
N ASN A 246 -21.99 -12.70 17.93
CA ASN A 246 -22.90 -12.55 16.81
C ASN A 246 -22.72 -13.76 15.88
N CYS A 247 -23.78 -14.52 15.61
CA CYS A 247 -23.70 -15.73 14.80
C CYS A 247 -23.77 -15.38 13.31
N ILE A 248 -22.68 -14.85 12.79
CA ILE A 248 -22.47 -14.49 11.39
C ILE A 248 -21.04 -14.83 10.97
N ASP A 249 -20.70 -14.57 9.71
CA ASP A 249 -19.38 -14.74 9.11
C ASP A 249 -18.84 -16.17 9.23
N PRO A 250 -19.55 -17.19 8.71
CA PRO A 250 -19.05 -18.56 8.74
C PRO A 250 -17.85 -18.73 7.81
N CYS A 251 -16.90 -19.57 8.24
CA CYS A 251 -15.91 -20.19 7.38
C CYS A 251 -15.90 -21.68 7.63
N VAL A 252 -16.04 -22.50 6.59
CA VAL A 252 -16.17 -23.95 6.69
C VAL A 252 -15.02 -24.64 5.97
N PHE A 253 -14.36 -25.57 6.66
CA PHE A 253 -13.20 -26.25 6.10
C PHE A 253 -13.08 -27.69 6.66
N TYR A 254 -12.34 -28.52 5.93
CA TYR A 254 -11.92 -29.85 6.40
C TYR A 254 -10.52 -29.76 7.03
N ASP A 255 -10.33 -30.49 8.14
CA ASP A 255 -9.00 -30.74 8.69
C ASP A 255 -8.35 -31.97 8.02
N ASP A 256 -7.11 -32.31 8.46
CA ASP A 256 -6.35 -33.44 7.93
C ASP A 256 -6.99 -34.81 8.23
N ASP A 257 -7.80 -34.88 9.27
CA ASP A 257 -8.53 -36.08 9.65
C ASP A 257 -9.94 -36.15 9.02
N ASP A 258 -10.18 -35.28 8.03
CA ASP A 258 -11.45 -35.14 7.30
C ASP A 258 -12.64 -34.78 8.19
N ASN A 259 -12.39 -34.12 9.35
CA ASN A 259 -13.46 -33.51 10.11
C ASN A 259 -13.90 -32.21 9.47
N LEU A 260 -15.20 -31.94 9.50
CA LEU A 260 -15.77 -30.71 8.99
C LEU A 260 -15.93 -29.72 10.15
N TRP A 261 -15.36 -28.53 9.99
CA TRP A 261 -15.35 -27.46 10.99
C TRP A 261 -15.99 -26.21 10.45
N MET A 262 -16.58 -25.42 11.36
CA MET A 262 -17.03 -24.06 11.06
C MET A 262 -16.49 -23.10 12.13
N SER A 263 -15.72 -22.09 11.71
CA SER A 263 -15.48 -20.89 12.53
C SER A 263 -16.54 -19.84 12.18
N TYR A 264 -16.92 -19.03 13.17
CA TYR A 264 -17.93 -18.00 13.01
C TYR A 264 -17.86 -16.98 14.13
N GLY A 265 -18.46 -15.82 13.92
CA GLY A 265 -18.54 -14.74 14.89
C GLY A 265 -18.06 -13.43 14.31
N SER A 266 -18.52 -12.33 14.89
CA SER A 266 -18.18 -10.99 14.47
C SER A 266 -18.22 -10.09 15.69
N TRP A 267 -17.11 -9.40 15.98
CA TRP A 267 -16.93 -8.51 17.13
C TRP A 267 -17.30 -9.18 18.48
N PHE A 268 -17.69 -8.44 19.48
CA PHE A 268 -18.20 -8.87 20.80
C PHE A 268 -17.40 -9.93 21.54
N ALA A 269 -18.04 -11.08 21.74
CA ALA A 269 -17.47 -12.18 22.52
C ALA A 269 -16.32 -12.87 21.82
N GLY A 270 -16.17 -12.68 20.53
CA GLY A 270 -15.11 -13.30 19.75
C GLY A 270 -15.59 -14.24 18.68
N ILE A 271 -14.64 -14.93 18.11
CA ILE A 271 -14.80 -15.94 17.08
C ILE A 271 -14.79 -17.31 17.73
N PHE A 272 -15.75 -18.10 17.37
CA PHE A 272 -15.95 -19.45 17.91
C PHE A 272 -15.83 -20.50 16.80
N MET A 273 -15.65 -21.74 17.20
CA MET A 273 -15.53 -22.88 16.31
C MET A 273 -16.34 -24.06 16.82
N ILE A 274 -17.08 -24.69 15.90
CA ILE A 274 -17.83 -25.92 16.16
C ILE A 274 -17.52 -26.95 15.07
N LYS A 275 -17.71 -28.23 15.39
CA LYS A 275 -17.74 -29.32 14.40
C LYS A 275 -19.09 -29.39 13.74
N LEU A 276 -19.09 -29.76 12.46
CA LEU A 276 -20.27 -30.03 11.67
C LEU A 276 -20.39 -31.54 11.42
N ASP A 277 -21.63 -32.02 11.33
CA ASP A 277 -21.95 -33.36 10.95
C ASP A 277 -21.87 -33.51 9.43
N LYS A 278 -20.96 -34.33 8.96
CA LYS A 278 -20.73 -34.57 7.52
C LYS A 278 -21.94 -35.20 6.82
N GLU A 279 -22.81 -35.89 7.53
CA GLU A 279 -23.96 -36.57 6.95
C GLU A 279 -25.11 -35.62 6.58
N ASN A 280 -25.17 -34.44 7.21
CA ASN A 280 -26.24 -33.49 6.97
C ASN A 280 -25.76 -32.02 6.82
N GLY A 281 -24.48 -31.75 7.06
CA GLY A 281 -23.92 -30.40 6.96
C GLY A 281 -24.30 -29.44 8.09
N LEU A 282 -25.09 -29.90 9.08
CA LEU A 282 -25.47 -29.10 10.25
C LEU A 282 -24.46 -29.31 11.39
N ARG A 283 -24.72 -28.73 12.54
CA ARG A 283 -23.90 -28.89 13.72
C ARG A 283 -23.84 -30.37 14.16
N ASP A 284 -22.65 -30.86 14.51
CA ASP A 284 -22.46 -32.13 15.20
C ASP A 284 -22.72 -31.91 16.70
N TYR A 285 -23.94 -32.21 17.14
CA TYR A 285 -24.33 -32.06 18.55
C TYR A 285 -23.67 -33.10 19.46
N THR A 286 -23.15 -34.20 18.89
CA THR A 286 -22.44 -35.23 19.69
C THR A 286 -21.04 -34.75 20.08
N ASN A 287 -20.49 -33.80 19.36
CA ASN A 287 -19.25 -33.14 19.74
C ASN A 287 -19.55 -32.01 20.74
N THR A 288 -19.47 -32.32 22.01
CA THR A 288 -19.81 -31.42 23.12
C THR A 288 -18.61 -30.57 23.55
N TYR A 289 -18.90 -29.36 24.01
CA TYR A 289 -17.90 -28.40 24.49
C TYR A 289 -18.14 -28.14 26.00
N PRO A 290 -17.10 -28.22 26.86
CA PRO A 290 -17.26 -27.83 28.26
C PRO A 290 -17.38 -26.29 28.37
N TYR A 291 -18.05 -25.79 29.40
CA TYR A 291 -17.92 -24.39 29.77
C TYR A 291 -16.57 -24.18 30.44
N GLN A 292 -15.74 -23.35 29.83
CA GLN A 292 -14.39 -23.03 30.30
C GLN A 292 -14.17 -21.54 30.42
N VAL A 293 -13.53 -21.15 31.52
CA VAL A 293 -13.05 -19.79 31.77
C VAL A 293 -11.53 -19.86 31.89
N LYS A 294 -10.81 -19.12 31.03
CA LYS A 294 -9.34 -19.17 30.92
C LYS A 294 -8.81 -20.60 30.78
N GLY A 295 -9.47 -21.40 29.97
CA GLY A 295 -9.10 -22.79 29.75
C GLY A 295 -9.46 -23.78 30.87
N VAL A 296 -10.07 -23.33 31.96
CA VAL A 296 -10.45 -24.19 33.10
C VAL A 296 -11.95 -24.48 33.07
N THR A 297 -12.32 -25.76 33.08
CA THR A 297 -13.73 -26.19 33.14
C THR A 297 -14.36 -25.71 34.43
N THR A 298 -15.53 -25.10 34.32
CA THR A 298 -16.30 -24.57 35.45
C THR A 298 -17.79 -24.81 35.29
N THR A 299 -18.52 -24.74 36.38
CA THR A 299 -19.98 -24.87 36.42
C THR A 299 -20.71 -23.55 36.54
N ALA A 300 -20.01 -22.41 36.33
CA ALA A 300 -20.59 -21.11 36.51
C ALA A 300 -21.85 -20.89 35.67
N GLY A 301 -22.87 -20.27 36.26
CA GLY A 301 -24.15 -19.96 35.63
C GLY A 301 -24.13 -18.66 34.79
N ALA A 302 -23.34 -17.68 35.21
CA ALA A 302 -23.29 -16.35 34.59
C ALA A 302 -22.30 -16.27 33.41
N ALA A 303 -22.52 -15.32 32.55
CA ALA A 303 -21.58 -14.98 31.47
C ALA A 303 -20.25 -14.45 32.04
N ASP A 304 -19.13 -14.93 31.49
CA ASP A 304 -17.78 -14.46 31.84
C ASP A 304 -17.03 -14.03 30.57
N ALA A 305 -16.48 -12.82 30.58
CA ALA A 305 -15.72 -12.28 29.47
C ALA A 305 -14.44 -13.09 29.13
N ASN A 306 -13.93 -13.87 30.10
CA ASN A 306 -12.80 -14.77 29.91
C ASN A 306 -13.20 -16.19 29.47
N ALA A 307 -14.46 -16.41 29.08
CA ALA A 307 -14.87 -17.70 28.58
C ALA A 307 -14.09 -18.07 27.33
N THR A 308 -13.47 -19.24 27.33
CA THR A 308 -12.69 -19.80 26.23
C THR A 308 -13.39 -20.95 25.52
N SER A 309 -14.46 -21.49 26.14
CA SER A 309 -15.32 -22.52 25.56
C SER A 309 -16.72 -22.43 26.17
N ASP A 310 -17.71 -22.74 25.38
CA ASP A 310 -19.13 -22.74 25.78
C ASP A 310 -19.86 -23.95 25.20
N PRO A 311 -20.75 -24.61 25.92
CA PRO A 311 -21.49 -25.78 25.44
C PRO A 311 -22.29 -25.54 24.17
N TYR A 312 -22.79 -24.31 23.96
CA TYR A 312 -23.53 -23.98 22.75
C TYR A 312 -22.64 -23.33 21.71
N PHE A 313 -21.90 -22.28 22.05
CA PHE A 313 -21.13 -21.54 21.09
C PHE A 313 -19.84 -22.25 20.63
N GLY A 314 -19.38 -23.27 21.35
CA GLY A 314 -18.19 -24.04 21.01
C GLY A 314 -16.90 -23.46 21.60
N LYS A 315 -15.77 -23.71 20.95
CA LYS A 315 -14.45 -23.24 21.37
C LYS A 315 -14.15 -21.84 20.80
N LYS A 316 -13.75 -20.90 21.66
CA LYS A 316 -13.29 -19.60 21.23
C LYS A 316 -11.88 -19.71 20.63
N ILE A 317 -11.69 -19.23 19.42
CA ILE A 317 -10.42 -19.30 18.70
C ILE A 317 -9.77 -17.93 18.46
N ALA A 318 -10.55 -16.84 18.55
CA ALA A 318 -10.04 -15.47 18.41
C ALA A 318 -10.93 -14.47 19.15
N GLY A 319 -10.39 -13.28 19.40
CA GLY A 319 -11.11 -12.16 19.98
C GLY A 319 -11.49 -12.32 21.44
N GLY A 320 -12.50 -11.60 21.86
CA GLY A 320 -13.02 -11.53 23.22
C GLY A 320 -13.08 -10.11 23.75
N TRP A 321 -13.73 -9.94 24.90
CA TRP A 321 -13.86 -8.64 25.56
C TRP A 321 -14.53 -7.54 24.71
N GLY A 322 -15.34 -7.93 23.74
CA GLY A 322 -16.01 -7.01 22.82
C GLY A 322 -15.10 -6.42 21.70
N VAL A 323 -13.91 -6.99 21.46
CA VAL A 323 -12.86 -6.45 20.55
C VAL A 323 -12.37 -7.47 19.56
N SER A 324 -13.25 -8.20 18.95
CA SER A 324 -12.83 -9.41 18.28
C SER A 324 -12.38 -9.26 16.84
N GLY A 325 -12.75 -8.18 16.16
CA GLY A 325 -12.73 -8.16 14.70
C GLY A 325 -13.81 -9.07 14.14
N GLU A 326 -13.78 -9.32 12.84
CA GLU A 326 -14.78 -10.09 12.10
C GLU A 326 -14.15 -10.87 10.95
N ALA A 327 -14.98 -11.51 10.11
CA ALA A 327 -14.53 -12.17 8.90
C ALA A 327 -13.46 -13.23 9.15
N SER A 328 -13.67 -14.08 10.13
CA SER A 328 -12.74 -15.18 10.38
C SER A 328 -12.73 -16.13 9.19
N TYR A 329 -11.55 -16.33 8.59
CA TYR A 329 -11.38 -17.33 7.54
C TYR A 329 -10.18 -18.21 7.85
N ILE A 330 -10.31 -19.52 7.69
CA ILE A 330 -9.24 -20.47 7.98
C ILE A 330 -8.88 -21.24 6.73
N GLN A 331 -7.64 -21.11 6.30
CA GLN A 331 -7.08 -21.86 5.19
C GLN A 331 -5.82 -22.59 5.63
N LYS A 332 -5.75 -23.88 5.35
CA LYS A 332 -4.53 -24.64 5.53
C LYS A 332 -3.59 -24.47 4.34
N VAL A 333 -2.35 -24.07 4.61
CA VAL A 333 -1.26 -24.03 3.64
C VAL A 333 -0.02 -24.68 4.27
N GLY A 334 0.49 -25.72 3.63
CA GLY A 334 1.57 -26.51 4.19
C GLY A 334 1.15 -27.16 5.51
N LYS A 335 1.94 -26.96 6.57
CA LYS A 335 1.68 -27.55 7.89
C LYS A 335 0.79 -26.69 8.80
N TYR A 336 0.46 -25.44 8.40
CA TYR A 336 -0.26 -24.51 9.25
C TYR A 336 -1.68 -24.26 8.77
N TYR A 337 -2.59 -24.10 9.72
CA TYR A 337 -3.88 -23.45 9.54
C TYR A 337 -3.66 -21.97 9.80
N TYR A 338 -3.97 -21.12 8.80
CA TYR A 338 -3.89 -19.67 8.91
C TYR A 338 -5.27 -19.09 9.13
N LEU A 339 -5.42 -18.39 10.23
CA LEU A 339 -6.63 -17.66 10.58
C LEU A 339 -6.47 -16.21 10.11
N PHE A 340 -7.28 -15.83 9.16
CA PHE A 340 -7.43 -14.45 8.72
C PHE A 340 -8.54 -13.79 9.55
N MET A 341 -8.31 -12.54 9.93
CA MET A 341 -9.26 -11.71 10.66
C MET A 341 -9.27 -10.31 10.05
N SER A 342 -10.44 -9.68 9.97
CA SER A 342 -10.57 -8.29 9.56
C SER A 342 -10.85 -7.38 10.74
N TYR A 343 -10.11 -6.27 10.81
CA TYR A 343 -10.22 -5.23 11.83
C TYR A 343 -10.43 -3.87 11.18
N GLY A 344 -10.94 -2.91 11.93
CA GLY A 344 -11.30 -1.60 11.42
C GLY A 344 -12.73 -1.56 10.90
N GLY A 345 -13.12 -0.46 10.27
CA GLY A 345 -14.45 -0.31 9.66
C GLY A 345 -14.37 -0.54 8.16
N LEU A 346 -15.41 -1.13 7.60
CA LEU A 346 -15.50 -1.57 6.20
C LEU A 346 -15.61 -0.43 5.16
N THR A 347 -15.78 0.84 5.60
CA THR A 347 -15.85 1.99 4.69
C THR A 347 -14.46 2.41 4.20
N ALA A 348 -14.39 3.18 3.12
CA ALA A 348 -13.12 3.67 2.58
C ALA A 348 -12.24 4.38 3.64
N ALA A 349 -12.86 5.15 4.52
CA ALA A 349 -12.19 5.82 5.65
C ALA A 349 -12.11 4.96 6.92
N GLY A 350 -12.65 3.75 6.91
CA GLY A 350 -12.80 2.92 8.11
C GLY A 350 -11.54 2.20 8.56
N GLY A 351 -10.53 2.12 7.69
CA GLY A 351 -9.27 1.46 7.99
C GLY A 351 -9.37 -0.06 8.08
N TYR A 352 -10.28 -0.67 7.32
CA TYR A 352 -10.42 -2.10 7.25
C TYR A 352 -9.11 -2.74 6.82
N GLN A 353 -8.70 -3.82 7.47
CA GLN A 353 -7.43 -4.48 7.19
C GLN A 353 -7.43 -5.94 7.64
N ILE A 354 -6.69 -6.76 6.91
CA ILE A 354 -6.55 -8.19 7.17
C ILE A 354 -5.35 -8.43 8.08
N ARG A 355 -5.56 -9.23 9.12
CA ARG A 355 -4.53 -9.72 10.05
C ARG A 355 -4.54 -11.23 10.06
N VAL A 356 -3.36 -11.84 10.16
CA VAL A 356 -3.17 -13.29 10.08
C VAL A 356 -2.53 -13.82 11.35
N PHE A 357 -3.07 -14.93 11.81
CA PHE A 357 -2.53 -15.78 12.88
C PHE A 357 -2.36 -17.19 12.32
N ARG A 358 -1.60 -18.04 12.98
CA ARG A 358 -1.44 -19.43 12.54
C ARG A 358 -1.45 -20.42 13.70
N SER A 359 -1.80 -21.66 13.40
CA SER A 359 -1.76 -22.80 14.31
C SER A 359 -1.39 -24.07 13.55
N GLU A 360 -0.80 -25.06 14.24
CA GLU A 360 -0.63 -26.40 13.69
C GLU A 360 -1.88 -27.28 13.88
N LYS A 361 -2.89 -26.77 14.57
CA LYS A 361 -4.17 -27.46 14.82
C LYS A 361 -5.34 -26.64 14.29
N PRO A 362 -6.38 -27.29 13.76
CA PRO A 362 -7.55 -26.60 13.21
C PRO A 362 -8.26 -25.71 14.23
N ASP A 363 -8.28 -26.10 15.49
CA ASP A 363 -8.96 -25.43 16.59
C ASP A 363 -8.03 -24.56 17.47
N GLY A 364 -6.83 -24.24 16.99
CA GLY A 364 -5.86 -23.39 17.66
C GLY A 364 -5.01 -24.07 18.76
N PRO A 365 -4.28 -23.32 19.59
CA PRO A 365 -4.30 -21.84 19.66
C PRO A 365 -3.67 -21.19 18.44
N TYR A 366 -4.32 -20.13 17.95
CA TYR A 366 -3.81 -19.32 16.86
C TYR A 366 -2.94 -18.21 17.43
N LYS A 367 -1.74 -18.02 16.86
CA LYS A 367 -0.74 -17.06 17.34
C LYS A 367 -0.15 -16.25 16.19
N ASP A 368 0.32 -15.06 16.49
CA ASP A 368 1.08 -14.21 15.57
C ASP A 368 2.59 -14.29 15.79
N CYS A 369 3.35 -13.42 15.13
CA CYS A 369 4.81 -13.34 15.28
C CYS A 369 5.29 -12.07 16.00
N LEU A 370 4.39 -11.30 16.62
CA LEU A 370 4.73 -9.96 17.13
C LEU A 370 5.59 -9.99 18.41
N THR A 371 5.60 -11.11 19.11
CA THR A 371 6.48 -11.36 20.26
C THR A 371 7.26 -12.65 20.05
N SER A 372 8.23 -12.93 20.90
CA SER A 372 9.03 -14.18 20.84
C SER A 372 8.19 -15.43 20.99
N THR A 373 7.06 -15.35 21.71
CA THR A 373 6.13 -16.47 21.93
C THR A 373 4.88 -16.42 21.06
N GLY A 374 4.71 -15.34 20.28
CA GLY A 374 3.49 -15.00 19.55
C GLY A 374 2.37 -14.51 20.47
N LEU A 375 1.58 -13.54 20.02
CA LEU A 375 0.37 -13.13 20.71
C LEU A 375 -0.77 -14.06 20.32
N ASP A 376 -1.54 -14.49 21.33
CA ASP A 376 -2.75 -15.28 21.09
C ASP A 376 -3.83 -14.45 20.41
N ALA A 377 -4.52 -15.05 19.46
CA ALA A 377 -5.69 -14.44 18.83
C ALA A 377 -6.86 -14.30 19.83
N VAL A 378 -6.92 -15.14 20.86
CA VAL A 378 -7.89 -15.03 21.96
C VAL A 378 -7.40 -14.02 22.99
N TYR A 379 -8.28 -13.11 23.39
CA TYR A 379 -7.97 -12.09 24.38
C TYR A 379 -8.32 -12.55 25.79
N ASP A 380 -7.38 -12.44 26.70
CA ASP A 380 -7.47 -12.78 28.10
C ASP A 380 -7.76 -11.58 29.02
N LYS A 381 -7.82 -10.37 28.45
CA LYS A 381 -8.06 -9.11 29.15
C LYS A 381 -8.60 -8.05 28.19
N PRO A 382 -9.25 -6.99 28.70
CA PRO A 382 -9.65 -5.86 27.87
C PRO A 382 -8.42 -5.28 27.17
N ARG A 383 -8.49 -5.13 25.85
CA ARG A 383 -7.48 -4.44 25.06
C ARG A 383 -8.00 -3.04 24.75
N VAL A 384 -7.18 -2.05 25.03
CA VAL A 384 -7.51 -0.64 24.80
C VAL A 384 -7.38 -0.34 23.31
N ASN A 385 -8.32 0.39 22.76
CA ASN A 385 -8.47 0.85 21.38
C ASN A 385 -9.42 0.03 20.53
N PHE A 386 -10.66 0.10 20.98
CA PHE A 386 -11.79 -0.43 20.28
C PHE A 386 -12.32 0.42 19.18
N GLY A 387 -11.82 1.42 18.79
CA GLY A 387 -12.41 2.18 17.71
C GLY A 387 -12.32 1.41 16.40
N VAL A 388 -13.08 1.87 15.46
CA VAL A 388 -12.94 1.67 14.04
C VAL A 388 -11.46 1.87 13.61
N ASN A 389 -10.63 2.33 14.51
CA ASN A 389 -9.21 2.53 14.34
C ASN A 389 -8.50 1.20 14.25
N ALA A 390 -8.06 0.94 13.07
CA ALA A 390 -7.24 -0.13 12.61
C ALA A 390 -5.88 -0.28 13.33
N ASN A 391 -5.69 0.31 14.47
CA ASN A 391 -4.43 0.35 15.21
C ASN A 391 -4.37 -0.74 16.27
N ARG A 392 -4.57 -1.97 15.82
CA ARG A 392 -4.39 -3.13 16.67
C ARG A 392 -2.95 -3.57 16.71
N ASP A 393 -2.58 -4.19 17.81
CA ASP A 393 -1.22 -4.69 18.04
C ASP A 393 -1.12 -6.21 17.89
N GLU A 394 -2.12 -6.85 17.28
CA GLU A 394 -2.19 -8.29 17.09
C GLU A 394 -2.30 -8.68 15.62
N GLY A 395 -1.78 -9.86 15.30
CA GLY A 395 -1.82 -10.46 13.98
C GLY A 395 -0.83 -9.84 12.99
N VAL A 396 -0.40 -10.65 12.04
CA VAL A 396 0.49 -10.24 10.96
C VAL A 396 -0.31 -9.51 9.90
N LYS A 397 0.08 -8.31 9.53
CA LYS A 397 -0.55 -7.56 8.46
C LYS A 397 0.06 -7.98 7.12
N LEU A 398 -0.76 -8.50 6.19
CA LEU A 398 -0.28 -8.91 4.88
C LEU A 398 0.06 -7.72 3.99
N PHE A 399 -0.83 -6.74 3.95
CA PHE A 399 -0.71 -5.49 3.19
C PHE A 399 -1.65 -4.43 3.78
N GLY A 400 -1.53 -3.21 3.33
CA GLY A 400 -2.40 -2.10 3.73
C GLY A 400 -2.83 -1.28 2.51
N ASN A 401 -3.31 -0.06 2.74
CA ASN A 401 -3.68 0.85 1.67
C ASN A 401 -2.46 1.18 0.81
N TYR A 402 -2.61 1.14 -0.51
CA TYR A 402 -1.49 1.36 -1.43
C TYR A 402 -1.94 1.83 -2.80
N GLN A 403 -0.98 2.36 -3.57
CA GLN A 403 -1.16 2.65 -4.99
C GLN A 403 0.16 2.46 -5.73
N TRP A 404 0.22 1.47 -6.62
CA TRP A 404 1.27 1.41 -7.62
C TRP A 404 1.06 2.47 -8.70
N GLU A 405 2.12 2.88 -9.39
CA GLU A 405 2.02 3.95 -10.40
C GLU A 405 1.08 3.63 -11.56
N THR A 406 0.88 2.35 -11.88
CA THR A 406 -0.04 1.89 -12.93
C THR A 406 -1.51 1.92 -12.53
N MET A 407 -1.79 1.95 -11.22
CA MET A 407 -3.15 1.89 -10.71
C MET A 407 -3.87 3.24 -10.87
N PRO A 408 -5.09 3.27 -11.39
CA PRO A 408 -5.86 4.50 -11.56
C PRO A 408 -6.26 5.14 -10.23
N ASN A 409 -6.47 4.34 -9.19
CA ASN A 409 -6.85 4.79 -7.85
C ASN A 409 -6.09 3.98 -6.79
N ALA A 410 -5.83 4.60 -5.64
CA ALA A 410 -5.34 3.86 -4.49
C ALA A 410 -6.42 2.89 -3.97
N GLU A 411 -5.99 1.70 -3.58
CA GLU A 411 -6.82 0.72 -2.88
C GLU A 411 -6.79 0.98 -1.38
N LEU A 412 -7.97 0.94 -0.78
CA LEU A 412 -8.20 1.25 0.63
C LEU A 412 -9.07 0.17 1.28
N ALA A 413 -8.97 0.03 2.58
CA ALA A 413 -9.91 -0.76 3.37
C ALA A 413 -10.10 -2.18 2.85
N GLN A 414 -8.99 -2.91 2.66
CA GLN A 414 -8.99 -4.31 2.25
C GLN A 414 -9.44 -5.20 3.41
N GLY A 415 -10.45 -6.02 3.20
CA GLY A 415 -10.93 -6.89 4.26
C GLY A 415 -11.94 -7.94 3.82
N HIS A 416 -12.45 -8.64 4.82
CA HIS A 416 -13.42 -9.73 4.70
C HIS A 416 -13.04 -10.70 3.59
N ASN A 417 -11.90 -11.34 3.76
CA ASN A 417 -11.33 -12.24 2.77
C ASN A 417 -11.82 -13.67 2.92
N SER A 418 -11.78 -14.39 1.81
CA SER A 418 -11.60 -15.84 1.77
C SER A 418 -10.21 -16.19 1.25
N ALA A 419 -9.84 -17.45 1.33
CA ALA A 419 -8.61 -17.98 0.78
C ALA A 419 -8.82 -19.40 0.25
N ILE A 420 -8.03 -19.82 -0.73
CA ILE A 420 -8.10 -21.15 -1.30
C ILE A 420 -6.71 -21.62 -1.74
N VAL A 421 -6.48 -22.93 -1.66
CA VAL A 421 -5.41 -23.56 -2.43
C VAL A 421 -6.03 -24.08 -3.72
N ASP A 422 -5.57 -23.56 -4.85
CA ASP A 422 -6.14 -23.84 -6.14
C ASP A 422 -5.76 -25.25 -6.65
N HIS A 423 -6.31 -25.65 -7.80
CA HIS A 423 -6.05 -26.96 -8.42
C HIS A 423 -4.58 -27.22 -8.82
N LYS A 424 -3.75 -26.17 -8.81
CA LYS A 424 -2.30 -26.26 -9.07
C LYS A 424 -1.46 -26.15 -7.81
N GLY A 425 -2.09 -26.12 -6.64
CA GLY A 425 -1.42 -26.03 -5.34
C GLY A 425 -0.93 -24.64 -4.97
N ARG A 426 -1.45 -23.57 -5.60
CA ARG A 426 -1.13 -22.19 -5.26
C ARG A 426 -2.12 -21.66 -4.23
N ALA A 427 -1.64 -21.04 -3.18
CA ALA A 427 -2.47 -20.37 -2.21
C ALA A 427 -2.88 -18.99 -2.72
N LEU A 428 -4.17 -18.66 -2.65
CA LEU A 428 -4.73 -17.40 -3.11
C LEU A 428 -5.56 -16.79 -1.99
N ILE A 429 -5.50 -15.46 -1.86
CA ILE A 429 -6.40 -14.66 -1.03
C ILE A 429 -7.34 -13.87 -1.93
N VAL A 430 -8.62 -13.87 -1.56
CA VAL A 430 -9.70 -13.17 -2.27
C VAL A 430 -10.39 -12.25 -1.28
N TYR A 431 -10.44 -10.96 -1.58
CA TYR A 431 -10.97 -9.96 -0.66
C TYR A 431 -11.68 -8.84 -1.42
N HIS A 432 -12.46 -8.04 -0.73
CA HIS A 432 -12.96 -6.80 -1.31
C HIS A 432 -12.13 -5.60 -0.86
N THR A 433 -12.04 -4.60 -1.70
CA THR A 433 -11.32 -3.35 -1.45
C THR A 433 -12.15 -2.14 -1.85
N ARG A 434 -11.90 -1.01 -1.21
CA ARG A 434 -12.43 0.31 -1.56
C ARG A 434 -11.37 1.10 -2.32
N PHE A 435 -11.73 2.29 -2.78
CA PHE A 435 -10.85 3.12 -3.62
C PHE A 435 -10.85 4.57 -3.18
N MET A 436 -9.70 5.22 -3.29
CA MET A 436 -9.62 6.66 -3.14
C MET A 436 -10.47 7.34 -4.24
N ASN A 437 -11.30 8.29 -3.84
CA ASN A 437 -12.14 9.10 -4.72
C ASN A 437 -13.26 8.36 -5.49
N ARG A 438 -13.62 7.13 -5.08
CA ARG A 438 -14.75 6.38 -5.67
C ARG A 438 -15.90 6.16 -4.69
N GLY A 439 -16.00 6.97 -3.64
CA GLY A 439 -17.03 6.80 -2.59
C GLY A 439 -16.88 5.45 -1.89
N GLU A 440 -17.99 4.71 -1.77
CA GLU A 440 -18.02 3.39 -1.15
C GLU A 440 -18.10 2.24 -2.19
N GLU A 441 -17.74 2.52 -3.44
CA GLU A 441 -17.60 1.47 -4.43
C GLU A 441 -16.55 0.46 -3.98
N HIS A 442 -16.80 -0.81 -4.27
CA HIS A 442 -15.91 -1.90 -3.92
C HIS A 442 -15.76 -2.89 -5.08
N GLU A 443 -14.65 -3.55 -5.12
CA GLU A 443 -14.36 -4.59 -6.10
C GLU A 443 -13.59 -5.74 -5.43
N VAL A 444 -13.69 -6.93 -6.01
CA VAL A 444 -12.91 -8.10 -5.60
C VAL A 444 -11.49 -8.01 -6.14
N ARG A 445 -10.52 -8.42 -5.32
CA ARG A 445 -9.11 -8.63 -5.69
C ARG A 445 -8.67 -10.03 -5.31
N VAL A 446 -7.74 -10.55 -6.09
CA VAL A 446 -7.09 -11.84 -5.84
C VAL A 446 -5.59 -11.66 -5.86
N HIS A 447 -4.89 -12.04 -4.80
CA HIS A 447 -3.45 -12.09 -4.77
C HIS A 447 -2.96 -13.49 -4.46
N GLN A 448 -1.82 -13.88 -5.03
CA GLN A 448 -1.18 -15.11 -4.64
C GLN A 448 -0.52 -14.95 -3.27
N LEU A 449 -0.64 -15.96 -2.44
CA LEU A 449 0.05 -16.08 -1.17
C LEU A 449 1.22 -17.03 -1.31
N PHE A 450 2.33 -16.72 -0.66
CA PHE A 450 3.48 -17.60 -0.55
C PHE A 450 3.84 -17.79 0.92
N VAL A 451 4.50 -18.91 1.22
CA VAL A 451 5.03 -19.19 2.56
C VAL A 451 6.51 -18.82 2.60
N ASN A 452 6.90 -17.89 3.47
CA ASN A 452 8.31 -17.52 3.66
C ASN A 452 9.08 -18.54 4.51
N GLN A 453 10.39 -18.35 4.69
CA GLN A 453 11.26 -19.27 5.44
C GLN A 453 10.82 -19.51 6.89
N ASP A 454 10.12 -18.56 7.51
CA ASP A 454 9.60 -18.68 8.89
C ASP A 454 8.21 -19.32 8.94
N GLY A 455 7.68 -19.76 7.79
CA GLY A 455 6.36 -20.35 7.68
C GLY A 455 5.23 -19.33 7.81
N TRP A 456 5.44 -18.07 7.50
CA TRP A 456 4.41 -17.03 7.45
C TRP A 456 3.97 -16.78 6.01
N LEU A 457 2.69 -16.46 5.86
CA LEU A 457 2.18 -16.02 4.57
C LEU A 457 2.69 -14.62 4.23
N VAL A 458 3.02 -14.43 2.97
CA VAL A 458 3.30 -13.14 2.32
C VAL A 458 2.46 -13.05 1.06
N ALA A 459 1.85 -11.90 0.81
CA ALA A 459 1.00 -11.69 -0.36
C ALA A 459 1.82 -11.10 -1.50
N ALA A 460 1.63 -11.59 -2.70
CA ALA A 460 2.30 -11.08 -3.91
C ALA A 460 1.89 -9.62 -4.19
N PRO A 461 2.81 -8.77 -4.73
CA PRO A 461 2.58 -7.33 -4.91
C PRO A 461 1.46 -6.93 -5.87
N TYR A 462 1.23 -7.74 -6.90
CA TYR A 462 0.23 -7.48 -7.93
C TYR A 462 -0.88 -8.52 -7.91
N GLU A 463 -2.01 -8.20 -8.51
CA GLU A 463 -3.11 -9.14 -8.62
C GLU A 463 -2.70 -10.39 -9.40
N PHE A 464 -3.24 -11.52 -8.98
CA PHE A 464 -2.97 -12.80 -9.60
C PHE A 464 -3.50 -12.85 -11.04
N SER A 465 -2.61 -12.94 -12.01
CA SER A 465 -2.93 -12.99 -13.44
C SER A 465 -2.71 -14.38 -14.07
N GLY A 466 -2.45 -15.40 -13.23
CA GLY A 466 -2.21 -16.78 -13.69
C GLY A 466 -0.76 -17.23 -13.54
N GLU A 467 0.01 -16.63 -12.65
CA GLU A 467 1.37 -17.00 -12.32
C GLU A 467 1.47 -18.49 -11.98
N THR A 468 2.59 -19.12 -12.35
CA THR A 468 2.68 -20.58 -12.37
C THR A 468 3.39 -21.19 -11.17
N TYR A 469 4.20 -20.43 -10.45
CA TYR A 469 5.03 -20.95 -9.36
C TYR A 469 4.22 -21.22 -8.11
N THR A 470 4.56 -22.34 -7.46
CA THR A 470 3.98 -22.79 -6.18
C THR A 470 4.97 -22.50 -5.03
N ASP A 471 4.52 -22.67 -3.79
CA ASP A 471 5.41 -22.63 -2.61
C ASP A 471 6.54 -23.66 -2.70
N ASN A 472 6.27 -24.84 -3.27
CA ASN A 472 7.29 -25.86 -3.45
C ASN A 472 8.36 -25.42 -4.46
N ASP A 473 7.97 -24.77 -5.56
CA ASP A 473 8.95 -24.24 -6.53
C ASP A 473 9.85 -23.19 -5.87
N ILE A 474 9.26 -22.28 -5.11
CA ILE A 474 10.00 -21.25 -4.37
C ILE A 474 10.98 -21.86 -3.37
N ALA A 475 10.54 -22.87 -2.62
CA ALA A 475 11.34 -23.47 -1.55
C ALA A 475 12.44 -24.41 -2.04
N THR A 476 12.35 -24.95 -3.26
CA THR A 476 13.23 -26.01 -3.75
C THR A 476 14.02 -25.66 -5.01
N GLN A 477 13.77 -24.48 -5.62
CA GLN A 477 14.41 -24.07 -6.87
C GLN A 477 14.93 -22.63 -6.77
N GLN A 478 16.14 -22.41 -7.23
CA GLN A 478 16.69 -21.08 -7.46
C GLN A 478 16.29 -20.59 -8.85
N LEU A 479 15.12 -19.99 -8.97
CA LEU A 479 14.54 -19.54 -10.24
C LEU A 479 15.25 -18.31 -10.82
N TYR A 480 15.95 -17.54 -9.97
CA TYR A 480 16.55 -16.26 -10.35
C TYR A 480 18.01 -16.19 -9.91
N ALA A 481 18.89 -15.87 -10.85
CA ALA A 481 20.29 -15.57 -10.55
C ALA A 481 20.40 -14.18 -9.88
N ALA A 482 21.46 -13.96 -9.10
CA ALA A 482 21.71 -12.67 -8.44
C ALA A 482 21.74 -11.51 -9.44
N THR A 483 22.40 -11.69 -10.60
CA THR A 483 22.45 -10.72 -11.70
C THR A 483 21.08 -10.34 -12.28
N LYS A 484 20.08 -11.21 -12.14
CA LYS A 484 18.68 -10.89 -12.50
C LYS A 484 17.98 -10.11 -11.39
N VAL A 485 18.37 -10.35 -10.14
CA VAL A 485 17.74 -9.73 -8.96
C VAL A 485 18.28 -8.33 -8.71
N GLU A 486 19.58 -8.08 -8.90
CA GLU A 486 20.16 -6.74 -8.76
C GLU A 486 19.48 -5.70 -9.63
N GLY A 487 19.48 -4.44 -9.23
CA GLY A 487 18.92 -3.30 -9.97
C GLY A 487 17.93 -2.48 -9.16
N ASP A 488 17.23 -1.58 -9.86
CA ASP A 488 16.26 -0.68 -9.27
C ASP A 488 14.93 -1.36 -8.98
N TYR A 489 14.37 -1.10 -7.81
CA TYR A 489 13.07 -1.58 -7.38
C TYR A 489 12.21 -0.42 -6.88
N GLN A 490 10.97 -0.40 -7.31
CA GLN A 490 9.92 0.29 -6.60
C GLN A 490 9.49 -0.52 -5.40
N ILE A 491 9.38 0.10 -4.23
CA ILE A 491 9.03 -0.56 -2.98
C ILE A 491 7.83 0.09 -2.34
N ILE A 492 6.92 -0.73 -1.84
CA ILE A 492 5.87 -0.33 -0.91
C ILE A 492 6.12 -1.04 0.42
N ALA A 493 6.40 -0.29 1.47
CA ALA A 493 6.43 -0.80 2.84
C ALA A 493 5.07 -0.52 3.49
N HIS A 494 4.38 -1.56 3.94
CA HIS A 494 3.06 -1.41 4.54
C HIS A 494 3.21 -1.10 6.03
N PRO A 495 2.83 0.11 6.49
CA PRO A 495 2.92 0.44 7.90
C PRO A 495 2.00 -0.46 8.71
N TYR A 496 2.46 -0.91 9.86
CA TYR A 496 1.66 -1.78 10.73
C TYR A 496 0.37 -1.10 11.19
N ARG A 497 0.43 0.21 11.42
CA ARG A 497 -0.71 1.05 11.77
C ARG A 497 -1.06 1.98 10.62
N GLN A 498 -2.34 2.17 10.37
CA GLN A 498 -2.83 3.07 9.33
C GLN A 498 -3.30 4.39 9.94
N ASN A 499 -3.06 5.48 9.23
CA ASN A 499 -3.70 6.75 9.52
C ASN A 499 -5.07 6.81 8.82
N THR A 500 -6.10 6.35 9.52
CA THR A 500 -7.46 6.29 8.99
C THR A 500 -8.08 7.67 8.80
N ALA A 501 -7.73 8.64 9.66
CA ALA A 501 -8.28 9.99 9.56
C ALA A 501 -7.90 10.71 8.27
N ALA A 502 -6.73 10.37 7.69
CA ALA A 502 -6.26 10.93 6.43
C ALA A 502 -6.54 10.02 5.23
N MET A 503 -7.18 8.85 5.42
CA MET A 503 -7.25 7.79 4.38
C MET A 503 -5.89 7.55 3.72
N ALA A 504 -4.83 7.54 4.54
CA ALA A 504 -3.46 7.45 4.06
C ALA A 504 -3.23 6.13 3.31
N TYR A 505 -2.46 6.19 2.26
CA TYR A 505 -2.02 5.04 1.48
C TYR A 505 -0.55 5.20 1.10
N GLU A 506 0.13 4.07 0.91
CA GLU A 506 1.54 4.05 0.56
C GLU A 506 1.73 4.13 -0.95
N LYS A 507 2.72 4.91 -1.34
CA LYS A 507 3.20 5.02 -2.72
C LYS A 507 4.57 4.35 -2.83
N PRO A 508 4.95 3.89 -4.03
CA PRO A 508 6.27 3.33 -4.22
C PRO A 508 7.36 4.38 -4.03
N ILE A 509 8.42 3.96 -3.38
CA ILE A 509 9.72 4.64 -3.32
C ILE A 509 10.76 3.79 -4.04
N THR A 510 11.92 4.34 -4.37
CA THR A 510 12.94 3.60 -5.12
C THR A 510 14.11 3.20 -4.22
N ILE A 511 14.52 1.94 -4.36
CA ILE A 511 15.81 1.45 -3.86
C ILE A 511 16.59 0.78 -4.99
N HIS A 512 17.89 0.62 -4.79
CA HIS A 512 18.75 -0.13 -5.67
C HIS A 512 19.38 -1.32 -4.92
N LEU A 513 19.21 -2.52 -5.44
CA LEU A 513 19.90 -3.73 -4.97
C LEU A 513 21.23 -3.82 -5.72
N ASN A 514 22.34 -3.57 -5.04
CA ASN A 514 23.68 -3.56 -5.64
C ASN A 514 24.26 -4.98 -5.77
N GLU A 515 25.14 -5.20 -6.74
CA GLU A 515 25.84 -6.46 -7.00
C GLU A 515 26.60 -6.98 -5.76
N ASP A 516 27.12 -6.10 -4.94
CA ASP A 516 27.85 -6.44 -3.71
C ASP A 516 26.95 -6.85 -2.52
N GLY A 517 25.65 -6.97 -2.75
CA GLY A 517 24.65 -7.29 -1.73
C GLY A 517 24.23 -6.12 -0.85
N SER A 518 24.74 -4.90 -1.10
CA SER A 518 24.26 -3.70 -0.42
C SER A 518 22.97 -3.19 -1.03
N ILE A 519 22.23 -2.35 -0.28
CA ILE A 519 21.04 -1.65 -0.75
C ILE A 519 21.27 -0.16 -0.59
N SER A 520 20.93 0.61 -1.62
CA SER A 520 21.02 2.07 -1.65
C SER A 520 19.70 2.69 -2.12
N GLY A 521 19.53 4.00 -1.97
CA GLY A 521 18.30 4.73 -2.30
C GLY A 521 17.59 5.24 -1.05
N GLU A 522 16.25 5.30 -1.09
CA GLU A 522 15.42 5.80 0.02
C GLU A 522 15.57 4.94 1.30
N TYR A 523 15.74 3.63 1.13
CA TYR A 523 16.18 2.74 2.19
C TYR A 523 17.59 2.27 1.90
N THR A 524 18.36 2.00 2.95
CA THR A 524 19.70 1.43 2.85
C THR A 524 19.78 0.10 3.59
N GLY A 525 20.73 -0.75 3.24
CA GLY A 525 20.85 -2.02 3.93
C GLY A 525 21.59 -3.10 3.16
N LYS A 526 21.10 -4.33 3.28
CA LYS A 526 21.70 -5.50 2.63
C LYS A 526 20.62 -6.44 2.10
N TRP A 527 20.95 -7.17 1.04
CA TRP A 527 20.12 -8.25 0.51
C TRP A 527 20.98 -9.48 0.23
N GLU A 528 20.37 -10.64 0.31
CA GLU A 528 20.98 -11.92 -0.04
C GLU A 528 19.95 -12.93 -0.53
N LEU A 529 20.33 -13.81 -1.43
CA LEU A 529 19.55 -14.96 -1.85
C LEU A 529 19.85 -16.17 -0.99
N VAL A 530 18.83 -16.95 -0.69
CA VAL A 530 18.99 -18.23 0.01
C VAL A 530 19.30 -19.30 -1.01
N SER A 531 20.49 -19.84 -0.97
CA SER A 531 21.00 -20.81 -1.94
C SER A 531 20.06 -21.99 -2.20
N GLY A 532 19.85 -22.33 -3.46
CA GLY A 532 18.99 -23.45 -3.90
C GLY A 532 17.49 -23.16 -3.79
N THR A 533 17.09 -21.94 -3.47
CA THR A 533 15.70 -21.51 -3.32
C THR A 533 15.45 -20.21 -4.07
N SER A 534 14.19 -19.78 -4.13
CA SER A 534 13.83 -18.42 -4.58
C SER A 534 13.46 -17.53 -3.39
N TYR A 535 14.02 -17.78 -2.24
CA TYR A 535 13.91 -16.89 -1.08
C TYR A 535 14.93 -15.75 -1.14
N ILE A 536 14.51 -14.60 -0.61
CA ILE A 536 15.33 -13.41 -0.44
C ILE A 536 15.27 -12.93 1.02
N ASN A 537 16.41 -12.58 1.57
CA ASN A 537 16.53 -11.90 2.86
C ASN A 537 16.91 -10.44 2.62
N LEU A 538 16.26 -9.54 3.35
CA LEU A 538 16.55 -8.11 3.30
C LEU A 538 16.77 -7.60 4.72
N THR A 539 17.80 -6.76 4.92
CA THR A 539 17.96 -5.97 6.13
C THR A 539 17.91 -4.51 5.74
N LEU A 540 16.89 -3.79 6.17
CA LEU A 540 16.61 -2.43 5.74
C LEU A 540 16.66 -1.45 6.90
N LYS A 541 17.26 -0.29 6.67
CA LYS A 541 17.21 0.93 7.51
C LYS A 541 16.30 1.94 6.85
N GLY A 542 15.53 2.66 7.65
CA GLY A 542 14.61 3.69 7.16
C GLY A 542 13.14 3.26 7.15
N VAL A 543 12.84 1.96 7.15
CA VAL A 543 11.47 1.45 7.08
C VAL A 543 10.66 1.81 8.33
N ALA A 544 11.21 1.62 9.52
CA ALA A 544 10.54 1.94 10.79
C ALA A 544 11.00 3.29 11.36
N THR A 545 12.30 3.52 11.38
CA THR A 545 12.98 4.80 11.69
C THR A 545 14.27 4.88 10.92
N ALA A 546 14.84 6.08 10.79
CA ALA A 546 16.08 6.34 10.04
C ALA A 546 17.26 5.44 10.45
N ASN A 547 17.31 4.97 11.69
CA ASN A 547 18.43 4.19 12.24
C ASN A 547 18.08 2.75 12.61
N ALA A 548 16.79 2.36 12.60
CA ALA A 548 16.39 1.01 12.96
C ALA A 548 16.62 0.05 11.79
N GLU A 549 17.35 -1.04 12.04
CA GLU A 549 17.44 -2.15 11.11
C GLU A 549 16.25 -3.08 11.28
N VAL A 550 15.58 -3.39 10.19
CA VAL A 550 14.47 -4.35 10.13
C VAL A 550 14.87 -5.46 9.18
N LYS A 551 14.79 -6.71 9.64
CA LYS A 551 15.09 -7.88 8.83
C LYS A 551 13.82 -8.48 8.28
N PHE A 552 13.82 -8.73 7.00
CA PHE A 552 12.72 -9.33 6.26
C PHE A 552 13.14 -10.64 5.62
N LYS A 553 12.23 -11.61 5.65
CA LYS A 553 12.34 -12.87 4.92
C LYS A 553 11.24 -12.94 3.89
N GLY A 554 11.60 -13.18 2.65
CA GLY A 554 10.67 -13.04 1.55
C GLY A 554 10.89 -14.04 0.43
N VAL A 555 10.05 -13.87 -0.57
CA VAL A 555 9.92 -14.70 -1.75
C VAL A 555 10.13 -13.84 -2.99
N LEU A 556 10.89 -14.35 -3.94
CA LEU A 556 11.00 -13.80 -5.28
C LEU A 556 9.98 -14.47 -6.20
N THR A 557 9.28 -13.69 -6.99
CA THR A 557 8.32 -14.18 -7.99
C THR A 557 8.26 -13.22 -9.17
N GLU A 558 7.96 -13.74 -10.36
CA GLU A 558 7.68 -12.87 -11.52
C GLU A 558 6.17 -12.69 -11.65
N GLN A 559 5.73 -11.44 -11.72
CA GLN A 559 4.32 -11.09 -11.86
C GLN A 559 4.09 -10.13 -13.03
N THR A 560 2.87 -10.09 -13.51
CA THR A 560 2.42 -9.04 -14.44
C THR A 560 2.04 -7.81 -13.62
N ILE A 561 2.62 -6.67 -13.95
CA ILE A 561 2.27 -5.38 -13.34
C ILE A 561 0.82 -5.05 -13.67
N ASP A 562 0.03 -4.73 -12.66
CA ASP A 562 -1.39 -4.42 -12.80
C ASP A 562 -1.67 -3.36 -13.87
N TYR A 563 -2.72 -3.57 -14.64
CA TYR A 563 -3.14 -2.73 -15.77
C TYR A 563 -2.16 -2.68 -16.96
N THR A 564 -1.16 -3.57 -16.99
CA THR A 564 -0.20 -3.67 -18.10
C THR A 564 -0.02 -5.12 -18.55
N ASN A 565 0.74 -5.34 -19.64
CA ASN A 565 1.24 -6.65 -20.05
C ASN A 565 2.73 -6.84 -19.73
N ILE A 566 3.27 -5.99 -18.86
CA ILE A 566 4.69 -6.01 -18.47
C ILE A 566 4.88 -6.99 -17.32
N LYS A 567 5.82 -7.90 -17.49
CA LYS A 567 6.27 -8.77 -16.39
C LYS A 567 7.42 -8.12 -15.65
N ALA A 568 7.35 -8.17 -14.32
CA ALA A 568 8.42 -7.71 -13.46
C ALA A 568 8.82 -8.79 -12.45
N LEU A 569 10.10 -8.86 -12.14
CA LEU A 569 10.57 -9.61 -10.99
C LEU A 569 10.17 -8.84 -9.73
N CYS A 570 9.45 -9.52 -8.87
CA CYS A 570 8.92 -8.97 -7.64
C CYS A 570 9.49 -9.71 -6.44
N PHE A 571 9.47 -9.05 -5.29
CA PHE A 571 9.58 -9.73 -4.01
C PHE A 571 8.46 -9.29 -3.07
N THR A 572 8.09 -10.21 -2.19
CA THR A 572 7.21 -9.94 -1.05
C THR A 572 7.86 -10.51 0.20
N ALA A 573 7.94 -9.73 1.26
CA ALA A 573 8.68 -10.13 2.44
C ALA A 573 8.02 -9.66 3.74
N LEU A 574 8.30 -10.36 4.82
CA LEU A 574 7.76 -10.10 6.14
C LEU A 574 8.86 -10.10 7.19
N SER A 575 8.81 -9.16 8.09
CA SER A 575 9.65 -9.16 9.30
C SER A 575 8.97 -9.99 10.40
N SER A 576 9.38 -11.23 10.58
CA SER A 576 8.69 -12.18 11.46
C SER A 576 9.48 -12.65 12.67
N SER A 577 10.79 -12.92 12.54
CA SER A 577 11.55 -13.57 13.62
C SER A 577 12.59 -12.68 14.30
N ASP A 578 13.27 -11.84 13.52
CA ASP A 578 14.43 -11.07 13.99
C ASP A 578 14.16 -9.58 14.13
N GLY A 579 12.90 -9.17 14.03
CA GLY A 579 12.52 -7.78 14.24
C GLY A 579 12.81 -7.37 15.69
N LEU A 580 13.26 -6.14 15.89
CA LEU A 580 13.43 -5.59 17.22
C LEU A 580 12.10 -5.64 17.97
N ALA A 581 12.09 -6.29 19.14
CA ALA A 581 10.95 -6.16 20.04
C ALA A 581 10.79 -4.68 20.40
N THR A 582 9.58 -4.15 20.31
CA THR A 582 9.30 -2.79 20.74
C THR A 582 9.60 -2.66 22.22
N SER A 583 10.66 -1.96 22.57
CA SER A 583 10.84 -1.48 23.92
C SER A 583 10.10 -0.14 24.03
N GLY A 584 8.99 -0.14 24.74
CA GLY A 584 8.37 1.08 25.25
C GLY A 584 7.67 1.96 24.24
N GLY A 585 6.39 1.71 24.06
CA GLY A 585 5.45 2.62 23.39
C GLY A 585 5.18 2.28 21.92
N ALA A 586 3.95 2.41 21.57
CA ALA A 586 3.26 1.98 20.36
C ALA A 586 3.76 2.52 19.00
N SER A 587 4.93 3.14 18.92
CA SER A 587 5.38 3.84 17.71
C SER A 587 6.36 3.08 16.82
N LEU A 588 6.91 1.95 17.26
CA LEU A 588 7.97 1.24 16.56
C LEU A 588 7.70 -0.27 16.49
N GLN A 589 6.64 -0.63 15.79
CA GLN A 589 6.45 -2.03 15.43
C GLN A 589 7.44 -2.41 14.33
N THR A 590 8.32 -3.36 14.60
CA THR A 590 9.31 -3.87 13.64
C THR A 590 9.07 -5.32 13.25
N ARG A 591 8.16 -6.02 13.92
CA ARG A 591 7.69 -7.35 13.55
C ARG A 591 6.31 -7.29 12.92
N GLY A 592 6.04 -8.18 12.00
CA GLY A 592 4.78 -8.22 11.26
C GLY A 592 4.64 -7.11 10.23
N LEU A 593 5.75 -6.43 9.89
CA LEU A 593 5.80 -5.50 8.77
C LEU A 593 5.92 -6.26 7.46
N SER A 594 5.12 -5.89 6.49
CA SER A 594 5.14 -6.42 5.14
C SER A 594 5.77 -5.40 4.19
N ILE A 595 6.54 -5.88 3.24
CA ILE A 595 7.17 -5.06 2.21
C ILE A 595 7.02 -5.73 0.85
N TRP A 596 6.65 -4.95 -0.14
CA TRP A 596 6.59 -5.35 -1.53
C TRP A 596 7.67 -4.66 -2.34
N GLY A 597 8.25 -5.37 -3.30
CA GLY A 597 9.17 -4.80 -4.26
C GLY A 597 8.86 -5.26 -5.66
N SER A 598 8.93 -4.35 -6.60
CA SER A 598 8.77 -4.62 -8.03
C SER A 598 9.97 -4.03 -8.78
N LYS A 599 10.71 -4.89 -9.49
CA LYS A 599 11.87 -4.44 -10.26
C LYS A 599 11.42 -3.51 -11.37
N ALA A 600 12.11 -2.39 -11.54
CA ALA A 600 11.85 -1.47 -12.62
C ALA A 600 12.17 -2.15 -13.96
N ASP A 601 11.18 -2.29 -14.82
CA ASP A 601 11.36 -2.77 -16.20
C ASP A 601 11.80 -1.61 -17.09
N ALA A 602 12.84 -1.85 -17.90
CA ALA A 602 13.42 -0.80 -18.73
C ALA A 602 12.41 -0.22 -19.74
N LYS A 603 11.58 -1.05 -20.36
CA LYS A 603 10.58 -0.58 -21.34
C LYS A 603 9.45 0.18 -20.63
N ALA A 604 9.04 -0.27 -19.44
CA ALA A 604 8.10 0.44 -18.61
C ALA A 604 8.63 1.80 -18.17
N ALA A 605 9.87 1.88 -17.71
CA ALA A 605 10.52 3.11 -17.32
C ALA A 605 10.60 4.12 -18.50
N ILE A 606 10.95 3.66 -19.70
CA ILE A 606 10.99 4.47 -20.91
C ILE A 606 9.59 4.98 -21.25
N LYS A 607 8.59 4.11 -21.26
CA LYS A 607 7.21 4.47 -21.57
C LYS A 607 6.62 5.44 -20.54
N TYR A 608 6.81 5.19 -19.26
CA TYR A 608 6.40 6.10 -18.19
C TYR A 608 7.05 7.47 -18.32
N THR A 609 8.34 7.50 -18.62
CA THR A 609 9.05 8.76 -18.82
C THR A 609 8.48 9.50 -20.01
N LEU A 610 8.21 8.82 -21.11
CA LEU A 610 7.60 9.44 -22.30
C LEU A 610 6.21 10.01 -22.01
N ASP A 611 5.36 9.28 -21.29
CA ASP A 611 3.96 9.65 -21.06
C ASP A 611 3.80 10.70 -19.94
N LYS A 612 4.62 10.60 -18.90
CA LYS A 612 4.47 11.43 -17.69
C LYS A 612 5.47 12.59 -17.61
N THR A 613 6.52 12.57 -18.41
CA THR A 613 7.47 13.69 -18.44
C THR A 613 6.82 14.88 -19.14
N SER A 614 6.64 15.96 -18.38
CA SER A 614 6.15 17.22 -18.94
C SER A 614 7.25 17.87 -19.77
N VAL A 615 7.23 17.64 -21.07
CA VAL A 615 8.01 18.44 -22.01
C VAL A 615 7.27 19.77 -22.22
N PRO A 616 7.88 20.92 -21.94
CA PRO A 616 7.17 22.20 -21.87
C PRO A 616 6.83 22.78 -23.26
N PHE A 617 6.88 21.97 -24.31
CA PHE A 617 6.58 22.36 -25.66
C PHE A 617 6.05 21.21 -26.50
N ALA A 618 5.23 21.49 -27.48
CA ALA A 618 4.82 20.55 -28.52
C ALA A 618 5.79 20.56 -29.70
N ASP A 619 5.76 19.49 -30.48
CA ASP A 619 6.45 19.51 -31.79
C ASP A 619 5.87 20.62 -32.67
N GLY A 620 6.72 21.35 -33.35
CA GLY A 620 6.36 22.54 -34.15
C GLY A 620 6.20 23.82 -33.35
N ALA A 621 6.39 23.82 -32.05
CA ALA A 621 6.18 25.00 -31.19
C ALA A 621 7.15 26.16 -31.51
N THR A 622 6.67 27.41 -31.34
CA THR A 622 7.51 28.58 -31.27
C THR A 622 7.78 28.92 -29.81
N LEU A 623 9.06 28.99 -29.45
CA LEU A 623 9.50 29.27 -28.09
C LEU A 623 10.02 30.73 -28.01
N ASN A 624 9.39 31.52 -27.16
CA ASN A 624 9.75 32.92 -26.88
C ASN A 624 10.62 33.04 -25.60
N SER A 625 10.95 31.93 -24.98
CA SER A 625 11.78 31.84 -23.78
C SER A 625 12.55 30.51 -23.75
N LYS A 626 13.55 30.41 -22.87
CA LYS A 626 14.33 29.22 -22.63
C LYS A 626 13.43 28.05 -22.25
N PRO A 627 13.55 26.88 -22.92
CA PRO A 627 12.88 25.68 -22.49
C PRO A 627 13.55 25.08 -21.24
N ILE A 628 12.75 24.53 -20.34
CA ILE A 628 13.23 23.65 -19.29
C ILE A 628 13.22 22.23 -19.85
N LEU A 629 14.40 21.63 -19.97
CA LEU A 629 14.54 20.25 -20.47
C LEU A 629 14.64 19.29 -19.27
N PRO A 630 13.71 18.34 -19.14
CA PRO A 630 13.82 17.30 -18.11
C PRO A 630 15.08 16.46 -18.35
N THR A 631 15.78 16.09 -17.28
CA THR A 631 16.99 15.24 -17.31
C THR A 631 16.82 13.93 -16.56
N GLU A 632 15.77 13.85 -15.77
CA GLU A 632 15.41 12.65 -14.99
C GLU A 632 14.11 12.07 -15.51
N GLY A 633 14.04 10.75 -15.54
CA GLY A 633 12.90 9.98 -15.98
C GLY A 633 12.33 9.15 -14.85
N HIS A 634 11.18 8.51 -15.10
CA HIS A 634 10.52 7.61 -14.18
C HIS A 634 11.27 6.29 -14.04
N LEU A 635 11.14 5.64 -12.89
CA LEU A 635 11.71 4.32 -12.60
C LEU A 635 13.23 4.24 -12.85
N GLY A 636 13.94 5.33 -12.61
CA GLY A 636 15.39 5.40 -12.83
C GLY A 636 15.82 5.48 -14.28
N ALA A 637 14.91 5.78 -15.21
CA ALA A 637 15.28 6.15 -16.57
C ALA A 637 15.99 7.52 -16.59
N THR A 638 16.88 7.71 -17.53
CA THR A 638 17.55 9.01 -17.76
C THR A 638 17.02 9.65 -19.01
N VAL A 639 16.98 10.98 -19.03
CA VAL A 639 16.60 11.76 -20.19
C VAL A 639 17.78 12.65 -20.60
N SER A 640 18.17 12.56 -21.84
CA SER A 640 19.18 13.43 -22.43
C SER A 640 18.66 14.11 -23.70
N TRP A 641 19.28 15.22 -24.05
CA TRP A 641 18.86 16.02 -25.18
C TRP A 641 20.02 16.26 -26.10
N LYS A 642 19.73 16.30 -27.41
CA LYS A 642 20.68 16.63 -28.44
C LYS A 642 20.08 17.65 -29.38
N SER A 643 20.76 18.75 -29.58
CA SER A 643 20.35 19.78 -30.50
C SER A 643 20.93 19.52 -31.88
N SER A 644 20.11 19.69 -32.92
CA SER A 644 20.59 19.67 -34.31
C SER A 644 21.36 20.94 -34.68
N ASN A 645 21.20 22.02 -33.88
CA ASN A 645 21.91 23.27 -34.10
C ASN A 645 22.21 24.00 -32.78
N PRO A 646 23.33 23.70 -32.11
CA PRO A 646 23.71 24.35 -30.85
C PRO A 646 23.97 25.86 -30.94
N SER A 647 24.09 26.43 -32.15
CA SER A 647 24.18 27.88 -32.32
C SER A 647 22.82 28.60 -32.20
N ILE A 648 21.72 27.85 -32.18
CA ILE A 648 20.37 28.35 -31.94
C ILE A 648 19.94 27.95 -30.50
N LEU A 649 20.01 26.65 -30.15
CA LEU A 649 19.64 26.12 -28.85
C LEU A 649 20.62 25.00 -28.49
N THR A 650 21.27 25.08 -27.32
CA THR A 650 22.23 24.04 -26.91
C THR A 650 21.53 22.76 -26.42
N ASP A 651 22.28 21.67 -26.19
CA ASP A 651 21.79 20.42 -25.62
C ASP A 651 21.15 20.63 -24.23
N GLU A 652 21.59 21.63 -23.48
CA GLU A 652 21.05 22.01 -22.16
C GLU A 652 19.89 23.05 -22.27
N GLY A 653 19.43 23.35 -23.47
CA GLY A 653 18.32 24.27 -23.70
C GLY A 653 18.69 25.75 -23.58
N VAL A 654 19.99 26.12 -23.65
CA VAL A 654 20.42 27.54 -23.65
C VAL A 654 20.20 28.15 -25.03
N VAL A 655 19.44 29.21 -25.10
CA VAL A 655 19.18 29.96 -26.34
C VAL A 655 20.43 30.75 -26.73
N LYS A 656 20.93 30.52 -27.94
CA LYS A 656 22.08 31.25 -28.52
C LYS A 656 21.70 32.10 -29.72
N GLY A 657 20.56 31.84 -30.33
CA GLY A 657 20.08 32.56 -31.51
C GLY A 657 18.64 32.20 -31.85
N LYS A 658 18.11 32.91 -32.84
CA LYS A 658 16.74 32.63 -33.35
C LYS A 658 16.80 31.71 -34.54
N GLY A 659 15.76 30.91 -34.72
CA GLY A 659 15.61 30.04 -35.89
C GLY A 659 15.03 28.67 -35.57
N LYS A 660 14.99 27.82 -36.58
CA LYS A 660 14.46 26.46 -36.48
C LYS A 660 15.54 25.48 -36.00
N VAL A 661 15.21 24.66 -35.03
CA VAL A 661 16.10 23.63 -34.46
C VAL A 661 15.30 22.39 -34.13
N THR A 662 15.90 21.22 -34.31
CA THR A 662 15.34 19.94 -33.80
C THR A 662 16.08 19.56 -32.55
N MET A 663 15.32 19.33 -31.46
CA MET A 663 15.80 18.79 -30.21
C MET A 663 15.44 17.30 -30.16
N ILE A 664 16.43 16.44 -30.06
CA ILE A 664 16.27 14.99 -29.96
C ILE A 664 16.29 14.62 -28.46
N MET A 665 15.17 14.18 -27.95
CA MET A 665 15.06 13.60 -26.62
C MET A 665 15.45 12.12 -26.69
N THR A 666 16.37 11.69 -25.86
CA THR A 666 16.72 10.28 -25.69
C THR A 666 16.39 9.86 -24.27
N ILE A 667 15.53 8.85 -24.11
CA ILE A 667 15.21 8.20 -22.84
C ILE A 667 15.93 6.87 -22.81
N SER A 668 16.69 6.58 -21.76
CA SER A 668 17.45 5.33 -21.65
C SER A 668 17.35 4.69 -20.27
N LYS A 669 17.32 3.35 -20.25
CA LYS A 669 17.32 2.52 -19.06
C LYS A 669 17.83 1.12 -19.39
N ASP A 670 18.79 0.60 -18.62
CA ASP A 670 19.27 -0.80 -18.64
C ASP A 670 19.57 -1.36 -20.05
N GLY A 671 20.23 -0.56 -20.90
CA GLY A 671 20.61 -0.97 -22.25
C GLY A 671 19.50 -0.82 -23.30
N TYR A 672 18.36 -0.23 -22.96
CA TYR A 672 17.31 0.16 -23.90
C TYR A 672 17.29 1.68 -24.05
N GLU A 673 16.92 2.17 -25.21
CA GLU A 673 16.70 3.59 -25.44
C GLU A 673 15.51 3.82 -26.38
N TYR A 674 14.91 5.00 -26.23
CA TYR A 674 13.89 5.53 -27.13
C TYR A 674 14.21 6.98 -27.43
N THR A 675 14.08 7.38 -28.71
CA THR A 675 14.32 8.75 -29.14
C THR A 675 13.06 9.36 -29.71
N LYS A 676 12.86 10.66 -29.42
CA LYS A 676 11.77 11.45 -29.99
C LYS A 676 12.28 12.82 -30.38
N ASP A 677 11.97 13.22 -31.60
CA ASP A 677 12.35 14.48 -32.15
C ASP A 677 11.28 15.55 -31.89
N TYR A 678 11.72 16.75 -31.57
CA TYR A 678 10.89 17.94 -31.45
C TYR A 678 11.48 19.04 -32.31
N THR A 679 10.79 19.44 -33.36
CA THR A 679 11.17 20.58 -34.20
C THR A 679 10.60 21.84 -33.56
N LEU A 680 11.47 22.78 -33.24
CA LEU A 680 11.14 24.02 -32.56
C LEU A 680 11.53 25.22 -33.39
N ASN A 681 10.75 26.28 -33.30
CA ASN A 681 11.13 27.59 -33.81
C ASN A 681 11.49 28.49 -32.62
N ILE A 682 12.76 28.83 -32.46
CA ILE A 682 13.24 29.68 -31.37
C ILE A 682 13.12 31.14 -31.77
N ASP A 683 12.25 31.88 -31.09
CA ASP A 683 12.09 33.33 -31.24
C ASP A 683 12.51 34.10 -29.95
N ALA A 684 13.03 33.36 -28.98
CA ALA A 684 13.61 33.91 -27.76
C ALA A 684 14.93 34.62 -28.06
N GLU A 685 15.20 35.72 -27.35
CA GLU A 685 16.51 36.38 -27.44
C GLU A 685 17.60 35.46 -26.87
N ALA A 686 18.80 35.55 -27.48
CA ALA A 686 19.96 34.79 -27.03
C ALA A 686 20.28 35.12 -25.55
N GLU A 687 20.49 34.09 -24.78
CA GLU A 687 20.97 34.28 -23.40
C GLU A 687 22.41 34.80 -23.44
N GLU A 688 22.65 35.88 -22.72
CA GLU A 688 24.03 36.33 -22.51
C GLU A 688 24.83 35.21 -21.84
N THR A 689 25.96 34.87 -22.37
CA THR A 689 26.76 33.70 -22.00
C THR A 689 27.42 33.79 -20.63
N THR A 690 27.25 34.93 -19.96
CA THR A 690 27.77 35.13 -18.60
C THR A 690 26.67 35.76 -17.75
N PRO A 691 25.96 34.99 -16.91
CA PRO A 691 25.02 35.60 -15.97
C PRO A 691 25.80 36.53 -15.04
N VAL A 692 25.35 37.80 -14.96
CA VAL A 692 25.88 38.74 -13.95
C VAL A 692 25.29 38.33 -12.64
N TYR A 693 26.06 37.65 -11.82
CA TYR A 693 25.65 37.28 -10.46
C TYR A 693 25.97 38.46 -9.53
N TYR A 694 25.00 38.83 -8.72
CA TYR A 694 25.17 39.71 -7.59
C TYR A 694 25.41 38.85 -6.33
N PRO A 695 26.64 38.83 -5.75
CA PRO A 695 26.83 38.27 -4.44
C PRO A 695 26.09 39.14 -3.43
N VAL A 696 25.19 38.54 -2.66
CA VAL A 696 24.34 39.24 -1.73
C VAL A 696 24.80 38.95 -0.30
N SER A 697 24.94 39.98 0.53
CA SER A 697 25.18 39.82 1.96
C SER A 697 24.26 40.73 2.74
N ALA A 698 23.70 40.19 3.81
CA ALA A 698 22.95 40.92 4.82
C ALA A 698 23.44 40.53 6.20
N GLN A 699 23.49 41.49 7.09
CA GLN A 699 24.02 41.31 8.44
C GLN A 699 23.16 40.31 9.24
N LYS A 700 23.78 39.74 10.26
CA LYS A 700 23.13 38.77 11.13
C LYS A 700 21.90 39.36 11.80
N ASN A 701 20.77 38.69 11.60
CA ASN A 701 19.51 38.97 12.25
C ASN A 701 19.15 37.79 13.18
N THR A 702 19.04 38.04 14.47
CA THR A 702 18.75 37.01 15.47
C THR A 702 17.28 36.99 15.90
N THR A 703 16.45 37.80 15.23
CA THR A 703 15.02 37.90 15.46
C THR A 703 14.27 37.62 14.18
N ASN A 704 12.95 37.45 14.29
CA ASN A 704 12.05 37.38 13.13
C ASN A 704 11.65 38.73 12.56
N THR A 705 12.38 39.82 12.92
CA THR A 705 12.13 41.17 12.43
C THR A 705 12.87 41.38 11.12
N TYR A 706 12.19 41.20 10.01
CA TYR A 706 12.78 41.29 8.66
C TYR A 706 13.15 42.70 8.20
N ALA A 707 12.61 43.73 8.87
CA ALA A 707 12.84 45.15 8.50
C ALA A 707 14.21 45.67 8.97
N THR A 708 15.07 44.85 9.50
CA THR A 708 16.40 45.19 9.99
C THR A 708 17.50 44.42 9.28
N ASN A 709 18.72 44.96 9.30
CA ASN A 709 19.89 44.29 8.75
C ASN A 709 19.76 43.92 7.26
N LEU A 710 19.26 44.86 6.44
CA LEU A 710 19.04 44.64 5.02
C LEU A 710 20.36 44.58 4.24
N SER A 711 20.30 43.88 3.09
CA SER A 711 21.33 43.99 2.04
C SER A 711 21.32 45.40 1.42
N GLN A 712 22.25 45.63 0.51
CA GLN A 712 22.09 46.73 -0.40
C GLN A 712 20.89 46.52 -1.34
N ASP A 713 20.40 47.58 -1.95
CA ASP A 713 19.31 47.53 -2.91
C ASP A 713 19.86 47.22 -4.31
N TYR A 714 19.10 46.48 -5.08
CA TYR A 714 19.38 46.10 -6.45
C TYR A 714 18.24 46.53 -7.35
N THR A 715 18.51 47.15 -8.45
CA THR A 715 17.48 47.58 -9.39
C THR A 715 17.34 46.57 -10.55
N VAL A 716 16.09 46.14 -10.82
CA VAL A 716 15.78 45.30 -11.99
C VAL A 716 14.80 46.08 -12.87
N LYS A 717 15.25 46.43 -14.08
CA LYS A 717 14.42 47.15 -15.07
C LYS A 717 13.40 46.22 -15.72
N ALA A 718 12.27 46.77 -16.12
CA ALA A 718 11.26 46.01 -16.84
C ALA A 718 11.83 45.40 -18.14
N GLY A 719 11.57 44.13 -18.38
CA GLY A 719 12.13 43.33 -19.46
C GLY A 719 13.46 42.64 -19.12
N ASN A 720 14.02 42.88 -17.93
CA ASN A 720 15.31 42.31 -17.52
C ASN A 720 15.17 41.28 -16.41
N LYS A 721 16.28 40.57 -16.17
CA LYS A 721 16.46 39.67 -15.06
C LYS A 721 17.77 39.94 -14.32
N ALA A 722 17.79 39.63 -13.03
CA ALA A 722 18.99 39.68 -12.20
C ALA A 722 19.17 38.34 -11.48
N GLN A 723 20.39 37.91 -11.29
CA GLN A 723 20.74 36.69 -10.58
C GLN A 723 21.45 37.04 -9.30
N PHE A 724 21.07 36.41 -8.22
CA PHE A 724 21.55 36.61 -6.88
C PHE A 724 22.05 35.29 -6.31
N LYS A 725 23.21 35.34 -5.62
CA LYS A 725 23.80 34.15 -5.07
C LYS A 725 24.35 34.38 -3.67
N PHE A 726 24.00 33.55 -2.74
CA PHE A 726 24.44 33.68 -1.35
C PHE A 726 24.33 32.36 -0.58
N TYR A 727 25.07 32.23 0.51
CA TYR A 727 24.84 31.21 1.52
C TYR A 727 23.86 31.73 2.56
N ASN A 728 22.93 30.89 2.99
CA ASN A 728 22.00 31.20 4.07
C ASN A 728 22.46 30.50 5.35
N TYR A 729 22.65 31.24 6.42
CA TYR A 729 23.07 30.72 7.73
C TYR A 729 21.97 31.00 8.76
N THR A 730 21.45 29.94 9.38
CA THR A 730 20.40 30.04 10.40
C THR A 730 21.02 30.35 11.76
N VAL A 731 20.32 31.19 12.53
CA VAL A 731 20.71 31.60 13.90
C VAL A 731 19.45 31.67 14.77
N GLY A 732 19.61 31.84 16.07
CA GLY A 732 18.47 31.94 16.99
C GLY A 732 17.83 30.59 17.29
N THR A 733 16.73 30.63 18.05
CA THR A 733 16.02 29.45 18.58
C THR A 733 14.65 29.22 17.94
N ASP A 734 14.10 30.21 17.24
CA ASP A 734 12.78 30.14 16.63
C ASP A 734 12.74 29.20 15.43
N ASN A 735 11.55 28.75 15.06
CA ASN A 735 11.36 27.85 13.91
C ASN A 735 11.48 28.58 12.55
N PHE A 736 11.27 29.89 12.52
CA PHE A 736 11.35 30.71 11.31
C PHE A 736 12.79 31.16 11.07
N LYS A 737 13.50 30.44 10.21
CA LYS A 737 14.96 30.61 9.98
C LYS A 737 15.26 30.54 8.51
N SER A 738 15.17 31.65 7.80
CA SER A 738 15.48 31.69 6.37
C SER A 738 15.81 33.09 5.87
N TRP A 739 16.32 33.14 4.66
CA TRP A 739 16.42 34.39 3.92
C TRP A 739 15.03 34.93 3.61
N VAL A 740 14.97 36.24 3.43
CA VAL A 740 13.79 37.01 3.04
C VAL A 740 14.12 37.78 1.76
N LEU A 741 13.18 37.77 0.80
CA LEU A 741 13.24 38.58 -0.41
C LEU A 741 12.20 39.70 -0.35
N GLY A 742 12.65 40.94 -0.40
CA GLY A 742 11.81 42.11 -0.53
C GLY A 742 11.86 42.68 -1.96
N VAL A 743 10.69 43.07 -2.46
CA VAL A 743 10.59 43.80 -3.74
C VAL A 743 9.69 45.03 -3.55
N SER A 744 10.17 46.18 -3.98
CA SER A 744 9.51 47.49 -3.80
C SER A 744 9.68 48.39 -5.00
N ASN A 745 9.04 49.57 -4.96
CA ASN A 745 9.21 50.62 -5.98
C ASN A 745 10.50 51.39 -5.78
N VAL A 746 10.95 51.59 -4.55
CA VAL A 746 12.15 52.34 -4.14
C VAL A 746 12.82 51.62 -2.96
N ALA A 747 14.02 52.07 -2.58
CA ALA A 747 14.74 51.50 -1.44
C ALA A 747 13.92 51.49 -0.16
N HIS A 748 14.09 50.44 0.68
CA HIS A 748 13.40 50.31 1.96
C HIS A 748 13.68 51.55 2.85
N GLY A 749 12.63 52.12 3.41
CA GLY A 749 12.70 53.32 4.24
C GLY A 749 12.79 54.65 3.47
N ALA A 750 12.87 54.67 2.14
CA ALA A 750 12.81 55.88 1.33
C ALA A 750 11.38 56.43 1.29
N SER A 751 11.27 57.79 1.07
CA SER A 751 9.96 58.43 0.93
C SER A 751 9.20 57.85 -0.27
N GLY A 752 7.93 57.46 -0.06
CA GLY A 752 7.09 56.86 -1.08
C GLY A 752 7.28 55.35 -1.23
N TYR A 753 7.98 54.67 -0.31
CA TYR A 753 8.16 53.23 -0.32
C TYR A 753 6.81 52.51 -0.44
N LYS A 754 6.73 51.62 -1.38
CA LYS A 754 5.60 50.68 -1.59
C LYS A 754 6.15 49.30 -1.85
N GLU A 755 5.77 48.36 -0.97
CA GLU A 755 6.14 46.99 -1.08
C GLU A 755 5.29 46.28 -2.12
N TYR A 756 5.91 45.51 -3.01
CA TYR A 756 5.25 44.69 -4.02
C TYR A 756 5.29 43.23 -3.65
N VAL A 757 6.40 42.73 -3.13
CA VAL A 757 6.62 41.37 -2.73
C VAL A 757 7.44 41.34 -1.43
N MET A 758 7.02 40.48 -0.50
CA MET A 758 7.79 40.14 0.67
C MET A 758 7.67 38.62 0.90
N LEU A 759 8.68 37.86 0.55
CA LEU A 759 8.71 36.40 0.72
C LEU A 759 9.44 36.06 2.00
N ARG A 760 8.71 35.50 2.96
CA ARG A 760 9.16 35.07 4.29
C ARG A 760 8.70 33.67 4.56
N ASN A 761 9.28 32.96 5.50
CA ASN A 761 8.83 31.62 5.91
C ASN A 761 7.91 31.61 7.15
N ASP A 762 7.56 32.77 7.68
CA ASP A 762 6.59 32.90 8.77
C ASP A 762 5.18 33.06 8.22
N ASN A 763 4.23 32.35 8.37
CA ASN A 763 2.89 32.40 7.81
C ASN A 763 2.07 33.67 8.20
N TRP A 764 2.71 34.82 8.47
CA TRP A 764 2.03 36.05 8.82
C TRP A 764 1.64 36.85 7.57
N GLU A 765 0.41 37.32 7.49
CA GLU A 765 -0.12 38.30 6.54
C GLU A 765 0.01 37.93 5.04
N ASN A 766 -0.20 36.65 4.65
CA ASN A 766 -0.18 36.23 3.23
C ASN A 766 1.14 36.41 2.48
N ILE A 767 2.25 36.48 3.17
CA ILE A 767 3.59 36.60 2.60
C ILE A 767 4.46 35.36 2.82
N ALA A 768 3.88 34.32 3.29
CA ALA A 768 4.56 33.03 3.52
C ALA A 768 5.00 32.39 2.20
N TRP A 769 6.06 31.61 2.28
CA TRP A 769 6.60 30.86 1.16
C TRP A 769 5.64 29.85 0.52
N ASN A 770 4.57 29.50 1.22
CA ASN A 770 3.51 28.62 0.73
C ASN A 770 2.26 29.34 0.22
N ASN A 771 2.32 30.67 0.03
CA ASN A 771 1.20 31.47 -0.44
C ASN A 771 0.87 31.19 -1.92
N THR A 772 -0.29 31.70 -2.36
CA THR A 772 -0.70 31.65 -3.78
C THR A 772 0.38 32.22 -4.69
N GLY A 773 0.79 31.41 -5.67
CA GLY A 773 1.89 31.75 -6.59
C GLY A 773 3.24 31.17 -6.18
N CYS A 774 3.35 30.57 -4.97
CA CYS A 774 4.53 29.82 -4.56
C CYS A 774 4.45 28.38 -5.02
N VAL A 775 5.57 27.83 -5.48
CA VAL A 775 5.79 26.41 -5.75
C VAL A 775 7.12 26.02 -5.14
N SER A 776 7.10 24.98 -4.30
CA SER A 776 8.28 24.46 -3.62
C SER A 776 8.25 22.95 -3.50
N ASP A 777 9.42 22.34 -3.44
CA ASP A 777 9.64 20.91 -3.18
C ASP A 777 10.29 20.65 -1.80
N PHE A 778 10.20 21.63 -0.88
CA PHE A 778 10.78 21.55 0.46
C PHE A 778 10.08 20.51 1.33
N ASN A 779 10.88 19.88 2.19
CA ASN A 779 10.35 19.25 3.38
C ASN A 779 10.24 20.30 4.50
N TRP A 780 9.04 20.74 4.81
CA TRP A 780 8.79 21.79 5.81
C TRP A 780 9.17 21.39 7.24
N ASP A 781 9.14 20.09 7.58
CA ASP A 781 9.53 19.60 8.90
C ASP A 781 11.02 19.72 9.15
N THR A 782 11.82 19.67 8.08
CA THR A 782 13.29 19.78 8.16
C THR A 782 13.82 21.12 7.63
N PHE A 783 12.97 21.98 7.13
CA PHE A 783 13.31 23.22 6.43
C PHE A 783 14.37 24.06 7.15
N ALA A 784 14.17 24.36 8.43
CA ALA A 784 15.10 25.21 9.19
C ALA A 784 16.50 24.59 9.32
N LYS A 785 16.58 23.24 9.39
CA LYS A 785 17.82 22.50 9.44
C LYS A 785 18.49 22.44 8.07
N ASP A 786 17.71 22.13 7.04
CA ASP A 786 18.20 21.98 5.66
C ASP A 786 18.68 23.31 5.10
N MET A 787 18.10 24.43 5.50
CA MET A 787 18.47 25.76 5.04
C MET A 787 19.79 26.28 5.67
N ASN A 788 20.26 25.70 6.77
CA ASN A 788 21.49 26.17 7.41
C ASN A 788 22.74 25.84 6.59
N GLY A 789 23.45 26.88 6.14
CA GLY A 789 24.62 26.75 5.27
C GLY A 789 24.30 26.45 3.81
N SER A 790 23.01 26.46 3.41
CA SER A 790 22.60 26.20 2.04
C SER A 790 23.07 27.31 1.10
N LEU A 791 23.43 26.92 -0.13
CA LEU A 791 23.69 27.83 -1.24
C LEU A 791 22.39 28.14 -1.98
N VAL A 792 22.01 29.38 -2.05
CA VAL A 792 20.84 29.87 -2.81
C VAL A 792 21.34 30.51 -4.10
N ASP A 793 20.85 29.99 -5.23
CA ASP A 793 21.04 30.55 -6.58
C ASP A 793 19.69 30.99 -7.10
N MET A 794 19.46 32.31 -7.09
CA MET A 794 18.16 32.91 -7.36
C MET A 794 18.15 33.77 -8.58
N THR A 795 17.13 33.62 -9.43
CA THR A 795 16.84 34.53 -10.53
C THR A 795 15.54 35.29 -10.25
N VAL A 796 15.61 36.62 -10.36
CA VAL A 796 14.45 37.50 -10.35
C VAL A 796 14.25 38.07 -11.76
N GLU A 797 13.08 37.86 -12.32
CA GLU A 797 12.66 38.34 -13.65
C GLU A 797 11.49 39.31 -13.47
N TYR A 798 11.58 40.45 -14.14
CA TYR A 798 10.51 41.43 -14.14
C TYR A 798 10.19 41.83 -15.59
N ALA A 799 9.00 41.45 -16.04
CA ALA A 799 8.57 41.71 -17.43
C ALA A 799 7.92 43.09 -17.57
N ALA A 800 8.01 43.68 -18.78
CA ALA A 800 7.33 44.93 -19.09
C ALA A 800 5.80 44.90 -18.93
N THR A 801 5.21 43.71 -18.93
CA THR A 801 3.79 43.47 -18.63
C THR A 801 3.43 43.64 -17.18
N GLY A 802 4.41 43.77 -16.28
CA GLY A 802 4.24 43.75 -14.81
C GLY A 802 4.37 42.38 -14.20
N ALA A 803 4.62 41.36 -15.00
CA ALA A 803 4.80 39.99 -14.44
C ALA A 803 6.16 39.92 -13.73
N PHE A 804 6.10 39.58 -12.46
CA PHE A 804 7.23 39.26 -11.58
C PHE A 804 7.35 37.78 -11.43
N LYS A 805 8.55 37.23 -11.56
CA LYS A 805 8.88 35.85 -11.32
C LYS A 805 10.20 35.73 -10.57
N MET A 806 10.21 34.93 -9.54
CA MET A 806 11.42 34.51 -8.86
C MET A 806 11.56 33.00 -8.94
N THR A 807 12.76 32.52 -9.21
CA THR A 807 13.13 31.10 -9.14
C THR A 807 14.42 30.96 -8.35
N ALA A 808 14.49 30.00 -7.46
CA ALA A 808 15.67 29.70 -6.67
C ALA A 808 15.97 28.20 -6.69
N VAL A 809 17.23 27.88 -6.90
CA VAL A 809 17.80 26.55 -6.67
C VAL A 809 18.58 26.62 -5.37
N ILE A 810 18.25 25.77 -4.42
CA ILE A 810 18.82 25.77 -3.07
C ILE A 810 19.54 24.46 -2.88
N THR A 811 20.87 24.53 -2.74
CA THR A 811 21.72 23.36 -2.49
C THR A 811 22.11 23.33 -1.02
N THR A 812 21.72 22.28 -0.31
CA THR A 812 22.02 22.12 1.10
C THR A 812 23.48 21.65 1.34
N THR A 813 23.92 21.68 2.57
CA THR A 813 25.29 21.25 2.93
C THR A 813 25.52 19.75 2.72
N ASP A 814 24.46 18.96 2.67
CA ASP A 814 24.48 17.52 2.35
C ASP A 814 24.15 17.23 0.87
N ASN A 815 24.23 18.26 0.02
CA ASN A 815 24.02 18.22 -1.43
C ASN A 815 22.61 17.86 -1.89
N LYS A 816 21.59 17.97 -1.05
CA LYS A 816 20.21 17.95 -1.52
C LYS A 816 19.93 19.23 -2.29
N VAL A 817 19.13 19.14 -3.34
CA VAL A 817 18.73 20.27 -4.17
C VAL A 817 17.22 20.46 -4.01
N TYR A 818 16.84 21.68 -3.62
CA TYR A 818 15.45 22.10 -3.58
C TYR A 818 15.19 23.21 -4.58
N HIS A 819 13.97 23.27 -5.07
CA HIS A 819 13.51 24.31 -6.01
C HIS A 819 12.41 25.12 -5.37
N TYR A 820 12.48 26.41 -5.56
CA TYR A 820 11.47 27.33 -5.10
C TYR A 820 11.17 28.37 -6.17
N SER A 821 9.90 28.65 -6.41
CA SER A 821 9.51 29.71 -7.33
C SER A 821 8.31 30.47 -6.81
N TYR A 822 8.22 31.74 -7.18
CA TYR A 822 7.09 32.59 -6.90
C TYR A 822 6.78 33.48 -8.10
N THR A 823 5.48 33.67 -8.37
CA THR A 823 4.99 34.51 -9.45
C THR A 823 3.93 35.47 -8.92
N LYS A 824 3.96 36.71 -9.39
CA LYS A 824 2.97 37.75 -9.07
C LYS A 824 2.88 38.76 -10.23
N THR A 825 1.73 39.39 -10.40
CA THR A 825 1.59 40.52 -11.27
C THR A 825 1.68 41.79 -10.45
N ILE A 826 2.66 42.66 -10.72
CA ILE A 826 2.80 44.01 -10.15
C ILE A 826 1.90 44.92 -10.96
N ILE A 827 0.78 45.32 -10.38
CA ILE A 827 -0.30 46.06 -11.09
C ILE A 827 0.19 47.44 -11.57
N ASP A 828 1.03 48.11 -10.79
CA ASP A 828 1.54 49.46 -11.07
C ASP A 828 2.48 49.50 -12.28
N LYS A 829 3.02 48.36 -12.69
CA LYS A 829 3.94 48.18 -13.79
C LYS A 829 5.06 49.24 -13.82
N PRO A 830 5.82 49.45 -12.74
CA PRO A 830 6.91 50.45 -12.75
C PRO A 830 7.96 50.07 -13.79
N SER A 831 8.69 51.04 -14.31
CA SER A 831 9.79 50.86 -15.29
C SER A 831 10.95 50.03 -14.72
N GLU A 832 11.05 49.98 -13.39
CA GLU A 832 12.04 49.19 -12.63
C GLU A 832 11.49 48.85 -11.25
N ILE A 833 11.98 47.79 -10.67
CA ILE A 833 11.72 47.36 -9.31
C ILE A 833 13.00 47.37 -8.51
N ASN A 834 12.87 47.61 -7.20
CA ASN A 834 13.95 47.51 -6.25
C ASN A 834 13.87 46.16 -5.54
N VAL A 835 14.99 45.47 -5.45
CA VAL A 835 15.13 44.16 -4.82
C VAL A 835 16.11 44.22 -3.67
N PHE A 836 15.77 43.70 -2.51
CA PHE A 836 16.64 43.63 -1.36
C PHE A 836 16.43 42.32 -0.59
N PHE A 837 17.39 42.00 0.25
CA PHE A 837 17.39 40.77 1.01
C PHE A 837 17.65 41.03 2.48
N THR A 838 17.17 40.15 3.33
CA THR A 838 17.51 40.08 4.76
C THR A 838 17.36 38.64 5.23
N GLY A 839 17.40 38.40 6.53
CA GLY A 839 17.15 37.11 7.15
C GLY A 839 16.13 37.22 8.27
N GLU A 840 15.43 36.11 8.53
CA GLU A 840 14.66 35.87 9.76
C GLU A 840 15.39 34.82 10.55
N ASN A 841 15.86 35.18 11.77
CA ASN A 841 16.74 34.27 12.56
C ASN A 841 17.86 33.67 11.69
N SER A 842 18.36 34.45 10.77
CA SER A 842 19.38 34.03 9.80
C SER A 842 20.22 35.23 9.33
N TYR A 843 21.30 34.97 8.64
CA TYR A 843 22.03 35.93 7.83
C TYR A 843 22.40 35.29 6.51
N ILE A 844 22.64 36.11 5.53
CA ILE A 844 23.06 35.69 4.19
C ILE A 844 24.45 36.22 3.88
N ASP A 845 25.29 35.41 3.25
CA ASP A 845 26.68 35.80 2.92
C ASP A 845 27.05 35.34 1.50
N GLY A 846 27.21 36.30 0.62
CA GLY A 846 27.72 36.09 -0.72
C GLY A 846 29.18 36.52 -0.87
N SER A 847 29.86 36.96 0.20
CA SER A 847 31.19 37.55 0.11
C SER A 847 32.29 36.63 -0.41
N SER A 848 32.09 35.32 -0.25
CA SER A 848 32.98 34.28 -0.76
C SER A 848 32.70 33.86 -2.21
N LEU A 849 31.60 34.34 -2.78
CA LEU A 849 31.14 33.99 -4.13
C LEU A 849 31.69 35.00 -5.14
N SER A 850 32.53 34.54 -6.08
CA SER A 850 33.09 35.42 -7.12
C SER A 850 32.08 35.65 -8.25
N THR A 851 32.01 36.90 -8.76
CA THR A 851 31.30 37.25 -9.98
C THR A 851 31.99 36.59 -11.19
N GLY A 852 31.41 35.50 -11.72
CA GLY A 852 31.81 35.01 -13.04
C GLY A 852 32.61 33.72 -13.14
N ILE A 853 32.50 32.76 -12.19
CA ILE A 853 33.03 31.43 -12.42
C ILE A 853 31.88 30.40 -12.23
N SER A 854 31.58 29.67 -13.31
CA SER A 854 30.68 28.52 -13.30
C SER A 854 31.11 27.49 -12.23
N ASN A 855 30.14 27.05 -11.44
CA ASN A 855 30.12 26.03 -10.41
C ASN A 855 31.39 25.19 -10.24
N PRO A 856 32.06 25.28 -9.09
CA PRO A 856 32.78 24.09 -8.61
C PRO A 856 31.75 23.14 -8.02
N ILE A 857 31.62 21.96 -8.57
CA ILE A 857 31.03 20.81 -7.88
C ILE A 857 31.81 20.62 -6.59
N ILE A 858 31.26 21.01 -5.46
CA ILE A 858 31.87 20.72 -4.16
C ILE A 858 31.51 19.27 -3.82
N ILE A 859 32.28 18.36 -4.36
CA ILE A 859 32.35 17.02 -3.78
C ILE A 859 33.00 17.20 -2.42
N GLN A 860 32.24 17.06 -1.33
CA GLN A 860 32.84 16.87 0.00
C GLN A 860 33.59 15.54 0.00
N LYS A 861 34.84 15.56 -0.45
CA LYS A 861 35.74 14.47 -0.16
C LYS A 861 36.09 14.53 1.34
N LYS A 862 35.92 13.38 2.02
CA LYS A 862 36.56 13.09 3.30
C LYS A 862 37.94 13.74 3.36
N ASN A 863 38.26 14.36 4.46
CA ASN A 863 39.55 15.00 4.77
C ASN A 863 40.65 13.94 4.71
N ASP A 864 41.15 13.60 3.53
CA ASP A 864 42.16 12.56 3.32
C ASP A 864 43.58 13.09 3.23
N GLY A 865 43.74 14.42 3.36
CA GLY A 865 45.05 15.07 3.35
C GLY A 865 45.81 14.98 2.03
N LYS A 866 45.18 14.55 0.96
CA LYS A 866 45.80 14.39 -0.35
C LYS A 866 45.94 15.73 -1.07
N TRP A 867 47.02 15.85 -1.81
CA TRP A 867 47.40 17.05 -2.55
C TRP A 867 47.13 16.81 -4.05
N PHE A 868 46.53 17.78 -4.72
CA PHE A 868 46.28 17.72 -6.16
C PHE A 868 46.82 18.98 -6.81
N ASN A 869 47.38 18.88 -8.01
CA ASN A 869 47.71 20.06 -8.85
C ASN A 869 46.42 20.62 -9.51
N LEU A 870 46.55 21.72 -10.22
CA LEU A 870 45.42 22.39 -10.94
C LEU A 870 44.80 21.53 -12.04
N SER A 871 45.50 20.50 -12.53
CA SER A 871 45.04 19.55 -13.51
C SER A 871 44.29 18.37 -12.88
N GLY A 872 44.13 18.36 -11.54
CA GLY A 872 43.43 17.29 -10.84
C GLY A 872 44.28 16.02 -10.58
N GLN A 873 45.59 16.03 -10.89
CA GLN A 873 46.49 14.92 -10.61
C GLN A 873 46.94 14.96 -9.16
N GLN A 874 46.94 13.83 -8.48
CA GLN A 874 47.50 13.74 -7.11
C GLN A 874 49.00 13.94 -7.16
N VAL A 875 49.46 14.83 -6.30
CA VAL A 875 50.88 15.18 -6.14
C VAL A 875 51.31 15.01 -4.67
N ASP A 876 52.59 14.86 -4.45
CA ASP A 876 53.14 14.82 -3.10
C ASP A 876 53.51 16.23 -2.60
N LYS A 877 53.97 16.32 -1.35
CA LYS A 877 54.31 17.60 -0.71
C LYS A 877 55.55 18.26 -1.32
N SER A 878 56.31 17.59 -2.16
CA SER A 878 57.50 18.17 -2.86
C SER A 878 57.09 18.91 -4.12
N TYR A 879 55.90 18.77 -4.65
CA TYR A 879 55.41 19.44 -5.83
C TYR A 879 55.40 20.97 -5.63
N LYS A 880 56.13 21.71 -6.48
CA LYS A 880 56.16 23.16 -6.46
C LYS A 880 55.08 23.75 -7.38
N GLY A 881 54.30 24.66 -6.86
CA GLY A 881 53.25 25.31 -7.57
C GLY A 881 51.90 25.38 -6.80
N VAL A 882 50.82 25.64 -7.49
CA VAL A 882 49.49 25.73 -6.89
C VAL A 882 48.94 24.33 -6.67
N VAL A 883 48.61 24.00 -5.44
CA VAL A 883 48.04 22.70 -5.03
C VAL A 883 46.66 22.89 -4.37
N ILE A 884 45.86 21.91 -4.47
CA ILE A 884 44.55 21.81 -3.80
C ILE A 884 44.65 20.74 -2.73
N VAL A 885 44.41 21.13 -1.50
CA VAL A 885 44.41 20.22 -0.33
C VAL A 885 43.13 20.46 0.44
N ASN A 886 42.32 19.42 0.63
CA ASN A 886 41.04 19.52 1.33
C ASN A 886 40.11 20.62 0.73
N GLY A 887 40.11 20.75 -0.61
CA GLY A 887 39.31 21.74 -1.31
C GLY A 887 39.86 23.20 -1.26
N LYS A 888 40.97 23.44 -0.60
CA LYS A 888 41.62 24.78 -0.53
C LYS A 888 42.84 24.84 -1.42
N LYS A 889 43.01 25.94 -2.13
CA LYS A 889 44.17 26.23 -2.96
C LYS A 889 45.30 26.80 -2.09
N PHE A 890 46.51 26.26 -2.27
CA PHE A 890 47.74 26.74 -1.65
C PHE A 890 48.81 26.87 -2.71
N VAL A 891 49.74 27.80 -2.51
CA VAL A 891 50.97 27.86 -3.29
C VAL A 891 52.05 27.15 -2.49
N ASN A 892 52.48 25.98 -2.97
CA ASN A 892 53.61 25.28 -2.40
C ASN A 892 54.90 25.78 -3.07
N LYS A 893 55.71 26.58 -2.32
CA LYS A 893 56.93 27.23 -2.80
C LYS A 893 58.14 26.30 -2.80
#